data_ff471397b7791659b548a6eebaac8c26
#
_entry.id   ff471397b7791659b548a6eebaac8c26
#
_cell.length_a   1.000
_cell.length_b   1.000
_cell.length_c   1.000
_cell.angle_alpha   90.00
_cell.angle_beta   90.00
_cell.angle_gamma   90.00
#
_symmetry.space_group_name_H-M   'P 1'
#
loop_
_entity.id
_entity.type
_entity.pdbx_description
1 polymer ?
#
loop_
_entity_poly.entity_id
_entity_poly.type
_entity_poly.pdbx_seq_one_letter_code
_entity_poly.pdbx_strand_id
1 'polypeptide(L)'
;MSGVQANSTSVKQARAERRHQKQARKAREQTEEKKRAVIKEQDLVLHKGGEGGPSIAANEGQEKVYVPSASVLFRILAVVRIAGALMAPIQDCDEVYNYWEPLHLLQFGSGKQTWEYAPQYALRSYGFLYVYKWAAQAMHLAIGFRTKPQVFYALRLAMALACAGCETLFVRRIADCVDRRIAALTALALAGSAGMFHAASALLPSSFAMCLCTLASAAAMRAPSDDAGHLARRVVPAVAAFVAAAAGGWPYAIIAAVPFALEEISIRGDNDNDGCCWRWRIRRIGWVAVTGFASLGAVAGAACAVDSWHYAQAAVVAAWNQVAYNVVGGGSQLYGTEPWHFYIKNGLANANAVMALALASLPVWAAYCCAATMRRSSTGPLAQLRSTHCWLLLFRILPFFLVFGVFSAQPHKEERFLTIVYPHMCFNAAVALALAQRLCAWTMVRAGIGAPTRTRVAARLGRLGVGVLALSAAVGVLRMAALASYYGAPVRAFALLHDADAKAGNGFLPLGPTVKALWSGGGAADTGGSGSPPATTTAVVCMGKDWYRFPSSYWLPSNHRLEYIPTRFFDGHLPGDFLPTSESGSVRASTSAARADFNAQNRWEPRHALSDNSTRTIARVCDAVVDAEYPGRGSDSHAVSDLLDPARWRRVGCVPMLDQERTPLLGRVVYIPRLVLRALGVRQQWGSMCVYRKEQPAEAV
;
A
#
# COMPACT_ATOMS: atom_id res chain seq x y z
N MET A 1 -78.32 40.79 51.33
CA MET A 1 -77.86 39.38 51.14
C MET A 1 -77.27 39.14 49.80
N SER A 2 -76.22 39.89 49.40
CA SER A 2 -75.60 39.77 48.06
C SER A 2 -73.99 39.66 48.11
N GLY A 3 -73.44 39.42 49.30
CA GLY A 3 -71.95 39.33 49.44
C GLY A 3 -71.43 37.93 49.66
N VAL A 4 -72.24 36.88 49.88
CA VAL A 4 -71.77 35.53 50.25
C VAL A 4 -71.69 34.57 49.03
N GLN A 5 -72.42 34.82 47.92
CA GLN A 5 -72.42 33.92 46.75
C GLN A 5 -71.20 34.13 45.81
N ALA A 6 -70.59 35.32 45.76
CA ALA A 6 -69.38 35.57 44.89
C ALA A 6 -68.09 34.88 45.41
N ASN A 7 -67.98 34.62 46.70
CA ASN A 7 -66.77 34.04 47.28
C ASN A 7 -66.71 32.49 47.11
N SER A 8 -67.85 31.80 46.93
CA SER A 8 -67.92 30.36 46.79
C SER A 8 -67.54 29.88 45.37
N THR A 9 -67.80 30.71 44.36
CA THR A 9 -67.47 30.40 42.93
C THR A 9 -65.98 30.54 42.65
N SER A 10 -65.36 31.56 43.16
CA SER A 10 -63.90 31.80 43.05
C SER A 10 -63.08 30.70 43.73
N VAL A 11 -63.50 30.26 44.91
CA VAL A 11 -62.85 29.15 45.63
C VAL A 11 -63.01 27.79 44.91
N LYS A 12 -64.13 27.56 44.22
CA LYS A 12 -64.37 26.35 43.40
C LYS A 12 -63.50 26.39 42.14
N GLN A 13 -63.36 27.52 41.45
CA GLN A 13 -62.48 27.71 40.30
C GLN A 13 -61.02 27.52 40.67
N ALA A 14 -60.54 28.13 41.73
CA ALA A 14 -59.16 27.95 42.21
C ALA A 14 -58.85 26.49 42.64
N ARG A 15 -59.85 25.75 43.17
CA ARG A 15 -59.73 24.28 43.41
C ARG A 15 -59.70 23.46 42.14
N ALA A 16 -60.43 23.82 41.12
CA ALA A 16 -60.41 23.15 39.81
C ALA A 16 -59.10 23.38 39.09
N GLU A 17 -58.59 24.59 39.06
CA GLU A 17 -57.27 24.91 38.47
C GLU A 17 -56.13 24.18 39.19
N ARG A 18 -56.14 24.14 40.53
CA ARG A 18 -55.15 23.35 41.29
C ARG A 18 -55.21 21.85 41.00
N ARG A 19 -56.42 21.28 40.77
CA ARG A 19 -56.59 19.90 40.33
C ARG A 19 -56.04 19.67 38.91
N HIS A 20 -56.31 20.57 37.98
CA HIS A 20 -55.78 20.53 36.61
C HIS A 20 -54.24 20.65 36.58
N GLN A 21 -53.68 21.60 37.34
CA GLN A 21 -52.21 21.73 37.46
C GLN A 21 -51.55 20.50 38.10
N LYS A 22 -52.22 19.87 39.11
CA LYS A 22 -51.73 18.64 39.73
C LYS A 22 -51.81 17.42 38.79
N GLN A 23 -52.83 17.37 37.95
CA GLN A 23 -52.94 16.33 36.89
C GLN A 23 -51.92 16.52 35.76
N ALA A 24 -51.73 17.75 35.30
CA ALA A 24 -50.72 18.11 34.30
C ALA A 24 -49.29 17.83 34.78
N ARG A 25 -49.05 18.10 36.06
CA ARG A 25 -47.74 17.78 36.71
C ARG A 25 -47.50 16.28 36.79
N LYS A 26 -48.51 15.50 37.23
CA LYS A 26 -48.43 14.02 37.24
C LYS A 26 -48.24 13.42 35.85
N ALA A 27 -48.89 13.96 34.84
CA ALA A 27 -48.72 13.52 33.44
C ALA A 27 -47.32 13.81 32.90
N ARG A 28 -46.73 14.99 33.27
CA ARG A 28 -45.34 15.33 32.95
C ARG A 28 -44.35 14.41 33.68
N GLU A 29 -44.57 14.14 34.98
CA GLU A 29 -43.73 13.24 35.76
C GLU A 29 -43.77 11.80 35.21
N GLN A 30 -44.93 11.30 34.82
CA GLN A 30 -45.06 10.00 34.14
C GLN A 30 -44.42 9.94 32.76
N THR A 31 -44.44 11.05 32.01
CA THR A 31 -43.76 11.14 30.72
C THR A 31 -42.24 11.19 30.87
N GLU A 32 -41.77 11.89 31.89
CA GLU A 32 -40.34 11.93 32.23
C GLU A 32 -39.82 10.58 32.78
N GLU A 33 -40.66 9.90 33.57
CA GLU A 33 -40.32 8.57 34.09
C GLU A 33 -40.30 7.51 32.98
N LYS A 34 -41.22 7.59 32.02
CA LYS A 34 -41.18 6.76 30.79
C LYS A 34 -39.94 7.07 29.93
N LYS A 35 -39.57 8.35 29.78
CA LYS A 35 -38.32 8.72 29.09
C LYS A 35 -37.10 8.19 29.82
N ARG A 36 -37.04 8.30 31.15
CA ARG A 36 -35.94 7.75 31.96
C ARG A 36 -35.86 6.23 31.91
N ALA A 37 -37.03 5.52 31.86
CA ALA A 37 -37.06 4.08 31.70
C ALA A 37 -36.56 3.65 30.33
N VAL A 38 -36.94 4.36 29.26
CA VAL A 38 -36.41 4.12 27.89
C VAL A 38 -34.93 4.41 27.79
N ILE A 39 -34.42 5.50 28.43
CA ILE A 39 -33.02 5.82 28.49
C ILE A 39 -32.25 4.75 29.31
N LYS A 40 -32.80 4.30 30.44
CA LYS A 40 -32.21 3.24 31.26
C LYS A 40 -32.15 1.88 30.53
N GLU A 41 -33.17 1.58 29.72
CA GLU A 41 -33.22 0.38 28.89
C GLU A 41 -32.23 0.49 27.69
N GLN A 42 -32.08 1.69 27.13
CA GLN A 42 -31.03 1.99 26.13
C GLN A 42 -29.63 1.93 26.74
N ASP A 43 -29.42 2.46 27.94
CA ASP A 43 -28.15 2.36 28.67
C ASP A 43 -27.82 0.92 29.08
N LEU A 44 -28.83 0.10 29.43
CA LEU A 44 -28.63 -1.30 29.76
C LEU A 44 -28.26 -2.14 28.52
N VAL A 45 -28.77 -1.77 27.36
CA VAL A 45 -28.38 -2.35 26.06
C VAL A 45 -26.99 -1.86 25.64
N LEU A 46 -26.63 -0.61 25.98
CA LEU A 46 -25.30 -0.03 25.75
C LEU A 46 -24.22 -0.60 26.67
N HIS A 47 -24.55 -0.93 27.93
CA HIS A 47 -23.57 -1.51 28.88
C HIS A 47 -23.39 -3.03 28.79
N LYS A 48 -24.28 -3.74 28.10
CA LYS A 48 -24.13 -5.18 27.78
C LYS A 48 -23.42 -5.47 26.47
N GLY A 49 -23.18 -4.46 25.64
CA GLY A 49 -22.38 -4.55 24.43
C GLY A 49 -21.22 -3.56 24.52
N GLY A 50 -20.06 -4.05 24.86
CA GLY A 50 -18.85 -3.22 24.84
C GLY A 50 -18.65 -2.58 23.47
N GLU A 51 -18.43 -1.28 23.43
CA GLU A 51 -17.88 -0.47 22.35
C GLU A 51 -18.31 -0.78 20.89
N GLY A 52 -19.60 -0.72 20.59
CA GLY A 52 -20.09 -0.86 19.22
C GLY A 52 -21.21 0.13 18.92
N GLY A 53 -20.95 1.08 18.02
CA GLY A 53 -22.01 1.92 17.44
C GLY A 53 -23.06 1.09 16.68
N PRO A 54 -24.21 1.65 16.28
CA PRO A 54 -25.32 0.89 15.69
C PRO A 54 -24.88 0.16 14.42
N SER A 55 -24.76 -1.17 14.51
CA SER A 55 -24.49 -2.01 13.34
C SER A 55 -25.71 -2.02 12.42
N ILE A 56 -25.48 -2.00 11.11
CA ILE A 56 -26.49 -2.02 10.04
C ILE A 56 -27.40 -3.28 10.11
N ALA A 57 -27.25 -4.16 11.08
CA ALA A 57 -27.87 -5.48 11.12
C ALA A 57 -28.39 -5.86 12.51
N ALA A 58 -29.51 -5.30 12.91
CA ALA A 58 -30.40 -5.96 13.88
C ALA A 58 -31.56 -6.58 13.11
N ASN A 59 -31.38 -7.76 12.54
CA ASN A 59 -32.46 -8.63 12.08
C ASN A 59 -32.29 -9.97 12.79
N GLU A 60 -33.22 -10.28 13.67
CA GLU A 60 -33.37 -11.60 14.30
C GLU A 60 -33.39 -12.69 13.21
N GLY A 61 -32.46 -13.62 13.26
CA GLY A 61 -32.35 -14.75 12.34
C GLY A 61 -31.11 -14.78 11.42
N GLN A 62 -30.20 -13.81 11.49
CA GLN A 62 -28.92 -13.90 10.74
C GLN A 62 -27.92 -14.80 11.48
N GLU A 63 -27.42 -15.82 10.78
CA GLU A 63 -26.23 -16.58 11.17
C GLU A 63 -25.15 -15.62 11.65
N LYS A 64 -24.65 -15.80 12.88
CA LYS A 64 -23.56 -14.96 13.43
C LYS A 64 -22.30 -15.21 12.61
N VAL A 65 -22.03 -14.36 11.61
CA VAL A 65 -20.81 -14.45 10.81
C VAL A 65 -19.61 -14.25 11.73
N TYR A 66 -18.74 -15.25 11.75
CA TYR A 66 -17.50 -15.19 12.52
C TYR A 66 -16.51 -14.25 11.85
N VAL A 67 -16.01 -13.30 12.60
CA VAL A 67 -14.85 -12.46 12.25
C VAL A 67 -13.77 -12.77 13.27
N PRO A 68 -12.56 -13.18 12.83
CA PRO A 68 -11.47 -13.47 13.74
C PRO A 68 -11.15 -12.31 14.68
N SER A 69 -10.67 -12.60 15.88
CA SER A 69 -10.16 -11.57 16.79
C SER A 69 -9.01 -10.79 16.12
N ALA A 70 -8.72 -9.58 16.59
CA ALA A 70 -7.64 -8.76 16.04
C ALA A 70 -6.30 -9.51 16.03
N SER A 71 -6.00 -10.23 17.11
CA SER A 71 -4.76 -11.03 17.20
C SER A 71 -4.68 -12.17 16.18
N VAL A 72 -5.78 -12.90 15.96
CA VAL A 72 -5.81 -13.98 14.95
C VAL A 72 -5.74 -13.41 13.54
N LEU A 73 -6.49 -12.36 13.26
CA LEU A 73 -6.49 -11.70 11.96
C LEU A 73 -5.10 -11.13 11.62
N PHE A 74 -4.46 -10.45 12.59
CA PHE A 74 -3.09 -9.96 12.43
C PHE A 74 -2.12 -11.09 12.09
N ARG A 75 -2.17 -12.22 12.80
CA ARG A 75 -1.29 -13.37 12.52
C ARG A 75 -1.50 -13.92 11.11
N ILE A 76 -2.75 -14.06 10.65
CA ILE A 76 -3.06 -14.52 9.30
C ILE A 76 -2.47 -13.57 8.25
N LEU A 77 -2.74 -12.27 8.38
CA LEU A 77 -2.23 -11.27 7.44
C LEU A 77 -0.71 -11.14 7.52
N ALA A 78 -0.13 -11.17 8.72
CA ALA A 78 1.32 -11.12 8.91
C ALA A 78 2.05 -12.26 8.21
N VAL A 79 1.56 -13.51 8.30
CA VAL A 79 2.16 -14.64 7.59
C VAL A 79 2.23 -14.39 6.09
N VAL A 80 1.14 -13.91 5.48
CA VAL A 80 1.10 -13.63 4.03
C VAL A 80 2.03 -12.45 3.68
N ARG A 81 2.07 -11.40 4.50
CA ARG A 81 2.93 -10.22 4.26
C ARG A 81 4.42 -10.54 4.48
N ILE A 82 4.76 -11.37 5.47
CA ILE A 82 6.11 -11.89 5.69
C ILE A 82 6.56 -12.72 4.48
N ALA A 83 5.70 -13.61 3.96
CA ALA A 83 6.01 -14.34 2.74
C ALA A 83 6.29 -13.38 1.57
N GLY A 84 5.50 -12.30 1.43
CA GLY A 84 5.75 -11.23 0.46
C GLY A 84 7.11 -10.57 0.66
N ALA A 85 7.44 -10.16 1.89
CA ALA A 85 8.70 -9.50 2.19
C ALA A 85 9.94 -10.35 1.84
N LEU A 86 9.84 -11.66 2.05
CA LEU A 86 10.95 -12.60 1.81
C LEU A 86 11.06 -13.06 0.34
N MET A 87 9.92 -13.16 -0.37
CA MET A 87 9.88 -13.84 -1.67
C MET A 87 9.59 -12.91 -2.85
N ALA A 88 8.93 -11.74 -2.63
CA ALA A 88 8.62 -10.85 -3.74
C ALA A 88 9.89 -10.21 -4.31
N PRO A 89 10.12 -10.32 -5.63
CA PRO A 89 11.17 -9.55 -6.28
C PRO A 89 10.84 -8.06 -6.23
N ILE A 90 11.84 -7.21 -6.32
CA ILE A 90 11.63 -5.78 -6.65
C ILE A 90 11.20 -5.73 -8.11
N GLN A 91 10.05 -5.13 -8.39
CA GLN A 91 9.47 -5.10 -9.73
C GLN A 91 9.71 -3.77 -10.45
N ASP A 92 10.05 -2.74 -9.70
CA ASP A 92 10.18 -1.37 -10.16
C ASP A 92 11.59 -0.87 -9.91
N CYS A 93 12.29 -0.47 -10.96
CA CYS A 93 13.65 0.07 -10.82
C CYS A 93 13.68 1.39 -10.05
N ASP A 94 12.58 2.16 -10.06
CA ASP A 94 12.47 3.37 -9.24
C ASP A 94 12.48 3.07 -7.74
N GLU A 95 11.97 1.89 -7.31
CA GLU A 95 12.11 1.47 -5.91
C GLU A 95 13.58 1.36 -5.51
N VAL A 96 14.42 0.87 -6.43
CA VAL A 96 15.87 0.72 -6.20
C VAL A 96 16.51 2.09 -6.23
N TYR A 97 16.48 2.77 -7.36
CA TYR A 97 17.30 3.95 -7.61
C TYR A 97 16.82 5.22 -6.92
N ASN A 98 15.51 5.31 -6.63
CA ASN A 98 14.95 6.47 -5.94
C ASN A 98 14.78 6.29 -4.43
N TYR A 99 14.92 5.05 -3.90
CA TYR A 99 14.70 4.84 -2.47
C TYR A 99 15.74 3.93 -1.81
N TRP A 100 16.01 2.72 -2.32
CA TRP A 100 17.00 1.84 -1.71
C TRP A 100 18.42 2.41 -1.83
N GLU A 101 18.81 2.93 -2.97
CA GLU A 101 20.14 3.48 -3.20
C GLU A 101 20.40 4.76 -2.38
N PRO A 102 19.50 5.76 -2.35
CA PRO A 102 19.67 6.92 -1.47
C PRO A 102 19.60 6.56 0.02
N LEU A 103 18.83 5.52 0.40
CA LEU A 103 18.85 5.02 1.77
C LEU A 103 20.19 4.35 2.09
N HIS A 104 20.80 3.62 1.13
CA HIS A 104 22.15 3.07 1.25
C HIS A 104 23.19 4.17 1.41
N LEU A 105 23.09 5.27 0.65
CA LEU A 105 23.92 6.46 0.85
C LEU A 105 23.81 7.01 2.29
N LEU A 106 22.59 7.12 2.83
CA LEU A 106 22.35 7.60 4.19
C LEU A 106 22.91 6.68 5.29
N GLN A 107 23.07 5.38 5.02
CA GLN A 107 23.51 4.38 5.99
C GLN A 107 24.97 3.97 5.82
N PHE A 108 25.45 3.87 4.57
CA PHE A 108 26.76 3.30 4.24
C PHE A 108 27.64 4.26 3.44
N GLY A 109 27.18 5.47 3.16
CA GLY A 109 27.97 6.51 2.55
C GLY A 109 28.19 6.42 1.03
N SER A 110 27.54 5.49 0.35
CA SER A 110 27.58 5.33 -1.11
C SER A 110 26.25 4.87 -1.68
N GLY A 111 26.01 5.07 -2.97
CA GLY A 111 24.80 4.63 -3.64
C GLY A 111 24.65 5.20 -5.05
N LYS A 112 23.74 4.65 -5.83
CA LYS A 112 23.40 5.16 -7.15
C LYS A 112 22.45 6.36 -7.05
N GLN A 113 22.57 7.29 -7.99
CA GLN A 113 21.85 8.55 -8.07
C GLN A 113 20.96 8.58 -9.31
N THR A 114 19.74 9.11 -9.16
CA THR A 114 18.92 9.58 -10.28
C THR A 114 18.98 11.10 -10.38
N TRP A 115 18.67 11.66 -11.55
CA TRP A 115 18.57 13.10 -11.78
C TRP A 115 17.55 13.79 -10.85
N GLU A 116 16.58 13.06 -10.34
CA GLU A 116 15.54 13.55 -9.44
C GLU A 116 16.06 14.01 -8.08
N TYR A 117 17.27 13.55 -7.70
CA TYR A 117 18.02 13.99 -6.52
C TYR A 117 18.93 15.18 -6.79
N ALA A 118 19.03 15.65 -8.05
CA ALA A 118 19.80 16.85 -8.31
C ALA A 118 19.11 18.07 -7.65
N PRO A 119 19.85 18.99 -7.02
CA PRO A 119 19.28 20.12 -6.28
C PRO A 119 18.32 20.98 -7.10
N GLN A 120 18.56 21.11 -8.42
CA GLN A 120 17.68 21.86 -9.32
C GLN A 120 16.26 21.29 -9.45
N TYR A 121 16.07 20.00 -9.19
CA TYR A 121 14.78 19.34 -9.23
C TYR A 121 14.25 19.03 -7.82
N ALA A 122 15.08 18.46 -6.97
CA ALA A 122 14.76 18.08 -5.58
C ALA A 122 13.37 17.42 -5.46
N LEU A 123 13.12 16.39 -6.31
CA LEU A 123 11.81 15.73 -6.39
C LEU A 123 11.61 14.68 -5.30
N ARG A 124 12.67 14.21 -4.68
CA ARG A 124 12.65 13.10 -3.73
C ARG A 124 13.00 13.60 -2.32
N SER A 125 12.23 13.14 -1.32
CA SER A 125 12.41 13.60 0.06
C SER A 125 13.37 12.70 0.84
N TYR A 126 14.41 13.31 1.41
CA TYR A 126 15.23 12.69 2.44
C TYR A 126 14.45 12.48 3.74
N GLY A 127 13.51 13.37 4.06
CA GLY A 127 12.63 13.22 5.21
C GLY A 127 11.87 11.89 5.20
N PHE A 128 11.39 11.45 4.02
CA PHE A 128 10.82 10.12 3.84
C PHE A 128 11.82 9.00 4.16
N LEU A 129 13.05 9.10 3.69
CA LEU A 129 14.09 8.08 3.89
C LEU A 129 14.54 7.99 5.35
N TYR A 130 14.50 9.10 6.10
CA TYR A 130 14.87 9.10 7.52
C TYR A 130 13.97 8.23 8.39
N VAL A 131 12.70 8.07 8.03
CA VAL A 131 11.79 7.13 8.71
C VAL A 131 12.37 5.71 8.68
N TYR A 132 12.87 5.28 7.53
CA TYR A 132 13.45 3.95 7.34
C TYR A 132 14.87 3.84 7.91
N LYS A 133 15.67 4.92 7.80
CA LYS A 133 16.99 4.98 8.43
C LYS A 133 16.90 4.78 9.94
N TRP A 134 16.01 5.51 10.62
CA TRP A 134 15.83 5.38 12.06
C TRP A 134 15.24 4.03 12.45
N ALA A 135 14.30 3.50 11.67
CA ALA A 135 13.78 2.15 11.89
C ALA A 135 14.90 1.10 11.78
N ALA A 136 15.77 1.19 10.76
CA ALA A 136 16.90 0.29 10.60
C ALA A 136 17.90 0.42 11.76
N GLN A 137 18.20 1.64 12.21
CA GLN A 137 19.08 1.89 13.36
C GLN A 137 18.52 1.30 14.65
N ALA A 138 17.22 1.52 14.93
CA ALA A 138 16.56 0.94 16.10
C ALA A 138 16.58 -0.60 16.08
N MET A 139 16.31 -1.19 14.92
CA MET A 139 16.39 -2.64 14.76
C MET A 139 17.84 -3.16 14.88
N HIS A 140 18.82 -2.41 14.36
CA HIS A 140 20.23 -2.77 14.51
C HIS A 140 20.67 -2.78 15.98
N LEU A 141 20.27 -1.77 16.75
CA LEU A 141 20.54 -1.71 18.20
C LEU A 141 19.92 -2.89 18.95
N ALA A 142 18.74 -3.37 18.50
CA ALA A 142 18.04 -4.48 19.15
C ALA A 142 18.57 -5.86 18.73
N ILE A 143 18.98 -6.04 17.47
CA ILE A 143 19.26 -7.36 16.86
C ILE A 143 20.76 -7.55 16.54
N GLY A 144 21.49 -6.45 16.23
CA GLY A 144 22.90 -6.50 15.87
C GLY A 144 23.13 -7.06 14.46
N PHE A 145 22.66 -6.35 13.41
CA PHE A 145 22.86 -6.79 12.03
C PHE A 145 24.35 -6.84 11.66
N ARG A 146 24.76 -7.89 10.97
CA ARG A 146 26.16 -8.09 10.54
C ARG A 146 26.38 -7.86 9.05
N THR A 147 25.31 -7.88 8.25
CA THR A 147 25.38 -7.76 6.79
C THR A 147 24.32 -6.81 6.25
N LYS A 148 24.61 -6.17 5.12
CA LYS A 148 23.65 -5.29 4.44
C LYS A 148 22.35 -6.01 4.03
N PRO A 149 22.36 -7.24 3.50
CA PRO A 149 21.12 -7.99 3.23
C PRO A 149 20.22 -8.19 4.45
N GLN A 150 20.79 -8.31 5.67
CA GLN A 150 19.99 -8.38 6.89
C GLN A 150 19.21 -7.09 7.14
N VAL A 151 19.81 -5.93 6.92
CA VAL A 151 19.14 -4.62 7.02
C VAL A 151 18.04 -4.50 5.99
N PHE A 152 18.29 -4.90 4.74
CA PHE A 152 17.30 -4.91 3.66
C PHE A 152 16.07 -5.73 4.02
N TYR A 153 16.24 -6.97 4.46
CA TYR A 153 15.11 -7.82 4.84
C TYR A 153 14.43 -7.36 6.13
N ALA A 154 15.16 -6.86 7.11
CA ALA A 154 14.56 -6.32 8.34
C ALA A 154 13.61 -5.16 8.05
N LEU A 155 14.00 -4.24 7.15
CA LEU A 155 13.12 -3.16 6.72
C LEU A 155 11.89 -3.68 5.96
N ARG A 156 12.06 -4.62 5.03
CA ARG A 156 10.93 -5.23 4.33
C ARG A 156 9.96 -5.94 5.26
N LEU A 157 10.46 -6.66 6.26
CA LEU A 157 9.66 -7.31 7.29
C LEU A 157 8.92 -6.30 8.17
N ALA A 158 9.59 -5.21 8.57
CA ALA A 158 8.96 -4.15 9.35
C ALA A 158 7.80 -3.49 8.58
N MET A 159 7.99 -3.16 7.29
CA MET A 159 6.94 -2.63 6.42
C MET A 159 5.78 -3.61 6.28
N ALA A 160 6.06 -4.90 6.05
CA ALA A 160 5.08 -5.96 5.93
C ALA A 160 4.22 -6.12 7.20
N LEU A 161 4.84 -6.09 8.37
CA LEU A 161 4.14 -6.17 9.66
C LEU A 161 3.31 -4.92 9.94
N ALA A 162 3.82 -3.73 9.62
CA ALA A 162 3.08 -2.48 9.72
C ALA A 162 1.84 -2.51 8.82
N CYS A 163 1.98 -2.97 7.57
CA CYS A 163 0.86 -3.14 6.63
C CYS A 163 -0.18 -4.12 7.19
N ALA A 164 0.22 -5.30 7.70
CA ALA A 164 -0.69 -6.26 8.32
C ALA A 164 -1.43 -5.66 9.53
N GLY A 165 -0.78 -4.80 10.30
CA GLY A 165 -1.40 -4.04 11.39
C GLY A 165 -2.48 -3.08 10.90
N CYS A 166 -2.18 -2.29 9.87
CA CYS A 166 -3.14 -1.36 9.24
C CYS A 166 -4.36 -2.09 8.68
N GLU A 167 -4.14 -3.18 7.96
CA GLU A 167 -5.20 -4.03 7.41
C GLU A 167 -6.07 -4.64 8.51
N THR A 168 -5.45 -5.11 9.58
CA THR A 168 -6.17 -5.67 10.74
C THR A 168 -7.11 -4.64 11.37
N LEU A 169 -6.61 -3.43 11.61
CA LEU A 169 -7.42 -2.33 12.14
C LEU A 169 -8.56 -1.97 11.19
N PHE A 170 -8.28 -1.91 9.89
CA PHE A 170 -9.29 -1.61 8.87
C PHE A 170 -10.41 -2.65 8.86
N VAL A 171 -10.08 -3.94 8.80
CA VAL A 171 -11.06 -5.03 8.82
C VAL A 171 -11.86 -5.04 10.11
N ARG A 172 -11.21 -4.82 11.26
CA ARG A 172 -11.91 -4.74 12.54
C ARG A 172 -12.90 -3.56 12.57
N ARG A 173 -12.51 -2.40 12.07
CA ARG A 173 -13.42 -1.24 11.97
C ARG A 173 -14.58 -1.47 11.01
N ILE A 174 -14.36 -2.18 9.90
CA ILE A 174 -15.46 -2.61 9.03
C ILE A 174 -16.44 -3.52 9.80
N ALA A 175 -15.92 -4.47 10.59
CA ALA A 175 -16.76 -5.36 11.39
C ALA A 175 -17.59 -4.64 12.45
N ASP A 176 -16.99 -3.62 13.09
CA ASP A 176 -17.60 -2.90 14.20
C ASP A 176 -18.57 -1.79 13.70
N CYS A 177 -18.29 -1.15 12.55
CA CYS A 177 -18.99 0.05 12.11
C CYS A 177 -19.84 -0.13 10.84
N VAL A 178 -19.60 -1.19 10.05
CA VAL A 178 -20.31 -1.42 8.79
C VAL A 178 -21.06 -2.73 8.80
N ASP A 179 -20.35 -3.86 8.67
CA ASP A 179 -20.96 -5.19 8.60
C ASP A 179 -19.91 -6.29 8.80
N ARG A 180 -20.20 -7.28 9.65
CA ARG A 180 -19.28 -8.40 9.94
C ARG A 180 -18.99 -9.28 8.73
N ARG A 181 -19.96 -9.44 7.84
CA ARG A 181 -19.79 -10.23 6.63
C ARG A 181 -18.90 -9.51 5.62
N ILE A 182 -19.10 -8.20 5.41
CA ILE A 182 -18.21 -7.38 4.58
C ILE A 182 -16.78 -7.45 5.12
N ALA A 183 -16.61 -7.38 6.44
CA ALA A 183 -15.29 -7.51 7.07
C ALA A 183 -14.62 -8.86 6.78
N ALA A 184 -15.34 -9.98 6.93
CA ALA A 184 -14.82 -11.31 6.67
C ALA A 184 -14.42 -11.49 5.18
N LEU A 185 -15.26 -11.02 4.25
CA LEU A 185 -14.97 -11.05 2.82
C LEU A 185 -13.77 -10.13 2.46
N THR A 186 -13.67 -8.96 3.09
CA THR A 186 -12.52 -8.05 2.92
C THR A 186 -11.22 -8.71 3.39
N ALA A 187 -11.24 -9.39 4.55
CA ALA A 187 -10.07 -10.11 5.06
C ALA A 187 -9.60 -11.21 4.09
N LEU A 188 -10.53 -11.98 3.53
CA LEU A 188 -10.23 -13.01 2.55
C LEU A 188 -9.64 -12.42 1.26
N ALA A 189 -10.22 -11.33 0.76
CA ALA A 189 -9.73 -10.64 -0.42
C ALA A 189 -8.31 -10.07 -0.20
N LEU A 190 -8.05 -9.44 0.96
CA LEU A 190 -6.72 -8.92 1.33
C LEU A 190 -5.67 -10.03 1.40
N ALA A 191 -5.98 -11.14 2.07
CA ALA A 191 -5.04 -12.25 2.22
C ALA A 191 -4.67 -12.90 0.87
N GLY A 192 -5.62 -12.95 -0.10
CA GLY A 192 -5.42 -13.56 -1.40
C GLY A 192 -4.94 -12.62 -2.51
N SER A 193 -4.77 -11.32 -2.25
CA SER A 193 -4.40 -10.35 -3.29
C SER A 193 -2.90 -10.40 -3.62
N ALA A 194 -2.56 -10.74 -4.86
CA ALA A 194 -1.18 -10.74 -5.33
C ALA A 194 -0.59 -9.32 -5.39
N GLY A 195 -1.40 -8.28 -5.69
CA GLY A 195 -0.96 -6.88 -5.62
C GLY A 195 -0.49 -6.49 -4.23
N MET A 196 -1.14 -6.96 -3.17
CA MET A 196 -0.72 -6.72 -1.80
C MET A 196 0.56 -7.50 -1.40
N PHE A 197 0.91 -8.57 -2.13
CA PHE A 197 2.07 -9.40 -1.83
C PHE A 197 3.39 -8.61 -1.96
N HIS A 198 3.54 -7.80 -2.99
CA HIS A 198 4.72 -6.95 -3.15
C HIS A 198 4.52 -5.55 -2.55
N ALA A 199 3.33 -4.94 -2.69
CA ALA A 199 3.08 -3.60 -2.19
C ALA A 199 3.29 -3.44 -0.69
N ALA A 200 3.02 -4.48 0.10
CA ALA A 200 3.18 -4.44 1.56
C ALA A 200 4.63 -4.30 2.03
N SER A 201 5.62 -4.64 1.21
CA SER A 201 7.04 -4.63 1.56
C SER A 201 7.90 -3.81 0.60
N ALA A 202 7.30 -3.09 -0.35
CA ALA A 202 8.01 -2.21 -1.26
C ALA A 202 8.39 -0.89 -0.57
N LEU A 203 9.65 -0.48 -0.72
CA LEU A 203 10.14 0.81 -0.23
C LEU A 203 9.75 1.92 -1.20
N LEU A 204 8.44 2.19 -1.27
CA LEU A 204 7.84 3.18 -2.15
C LEU A 204 6.95 4.15 -1.36
N PRO A 205 6.93 5.44 -1.69
CA PRO A 205 6.00 6.40 -1.08
C PRO A 205 4.53 6.01 -1.25
N SER A 206 4.17 5.37 -2.36
CA SER A 206 2.81 4.86 -2.60
C SER A 206 2.43 3.73 -1.63
N SER A 207 3.36 2.83 -1.28
CA SER A 207 3.16 1.76 -0.28
C SER A 207 3.03 2.32 1.14
N PHE A 208 3.85 3.30 1.49
CA PHE A 208 3.73 4.04 2.74
C PHE A 208 2.38 4.76 2.83
N ALA A 209 2.00 5.48 1.77
CA ALA A 209 0.72 6.16 1.68
C ALA A 209 -0.46 5.17 1.73
N MET A 210 -0.35 3.98 1.15
CA MET A 210 -1.36 2.91 1.25
C MET A 210 -1.64 2.54 2.71
N CYS A 211 -0.61 2.34 3.52
CA CYS A 211 -0.77 2.01 4.94
C CYS A 211 -1.47 3.15 5.70
N LEU A 212 -1.05 4.40 5.47
CA LEU A 212 -1.65 5.55 6.13
C LEU A 212 -3.08 5.83 5.66
N CYS A 213 -3.38 5.72 4.36
CA CYS A 213 -4.74 5.82 3.84
C CYS A 213 -5.66 4.70 4.41
N THR A 214 -5.11 3.51 4.61
CA THR A 214 -5.84 2.39 5.25
C THR A 214 -6.17 2.69 6.71
N LEU A 215 -5.21 3.26 7.47
CA LEU A 215 -5.44 3.73 8.85
C LEU A 215 -6.44 4.87 8.91
N ALA A 216 -6.30 5.86 8.03
CA ALA A 216 -7.24 6.98 7.93
C ALA A 216 -8.67 6.47 7.68
N SER A 217 -8.81 5.53 6.73
CA SER A 217 -10.09 4.92 6.40
C SER A 217 -10.64 4.05 7.55
N ALA A 218 -9.78 3.38 8.30
CA ALA A 218 -10.20 2.66 9.51
C ALA A 218 -10.81 3.61 10.54
N ALA A 219 -10.22 4.78 10.77
CA ALA A 219 -10.79 5.82 11.62
C ALA A 219 -12.11 6.38 11.05
N ALA A 220 -12.17 6.59 9.73
CA ALA A 220 -13.32 7.10 9.01
C ALA A 220 -14.52 6.14 8.95
N MET A 221 -14.35 4.83 9.27
CA MET A 221 -15.46 3.87 9.28
C MET A 221 -16.54 4.17 10.31
N ARG A 222 -16.23 4.92 11.38
CA ARG A 222 -17.25 5.42 12.31
C ARG A 222 -18.18 6.39 11.61
N ALA A 223 -19.44 6.42 12.00
CA ALA A 223 -20.37 7.42 11.51
C ALA A 223 -20.01 8.82 12.05
N PRO A 224 -20.27 9.90 11.32
CA PRO A 224 -20.09 11.25 11.81
C PRO A 224 -20.96 11.51 13.06
N SER A 225 -20.40 12.24 14.04
CA SER A 225 -21.08 12.68 15.26
C SER A 225 -20.60 14.06 15.66
N ASP A 226 -21.35 14.75 16.52
CA ASP A 226 -20.96 16.08 17.03
C ASP A 226 -20.38 16.04 18.45
N ASP A 227 -20.19 14.85 18.98
CA ASP A 227 -19.49 14.65 20.25
C ASP A 227 -17.98 14.92 20.12
N ALA A 228 -17.40 15.67 21.06
CA ALA A 228 -15.98 16.03 21.05
C ALA A 228 -15.06 14.78 21.16
N GLY A 229 -15.46 13.79 21.93
CA GLY A 229 -14.73 12.53 22.03
C GLY A 229 -14.77 11.74 20.71
N HIS A 230 -15.84 11.85 19.96
CA HIS A 230 -15.97 11.25 18.63
C HIS A 230 -15.08 11.96 17.61
N LEU A 231 -15.06 13.29 17.61
CA LEU A 231 -14.14 14.08 16.77
C LEU A 231 -12.69 13.65 17.00
N ALA A 232 -12.26 13.51 18.25
CA ALA A 232 -10.89 13.07 18.58
C ALA A 232 -10.60 11.63 18.08
N ARG A 233 -11.60 10.74 18.10
CA ARG A 233 -11.43 9.32 17.70
C ARG A 233 -11.65 9.07 16.20
N ARG A 234 -12.22 10.02 15.45
CA ARG A 234 -12.50 9.90 14.01
C ARG A 234 -11.77 10.93 13.18
N VAL A 235 -12.04 12.22 13.39
CA VAL A 235 -11.53 13.29 12.51
C VAL A 235 -10.02 13.45 12.67
N VAL A 236 -9.53 13.55 13.89
CA VAL A 236 -8.09 13.78 14.14
C VAL A 236 -7.23 12.66 13.55
N PRO A 237 -7.44 11.36 13.88
CA PRO A 237 -6.59 10.32 13.31
C PRO A 237 -6.77 10.14 11.80
N ALA A 238 -7.99 10.35 11.24
CA ALA A 238 -8.20 10.24 9.81
C ALA A 238 -7.48 11.36 9.05
N VAL A 239 -7.66 12.61 9.46
CA VAL A 239 -7.04 13.77 8.80
C VAL A 239 -5.51 13.72 8.92
N ALA A 240 -5.00 13.46 10.13
CA ALA A 240 -3.56 13.35 10.35
C ALA A 240 -2.93 12.27 9.48
N ALA A 241 -3.57 11.09 9.36
CA ALA A 241 -3.05 10.00 8.54
C ALA A 241 -3.14 10.31 7.03
N PHE A 242 -4.23 10.93 6.53
CA PHE A 242 -4.29 11.35 5.12
C PHE A 242 -3.26 12.43 4.79
N VAL A 243 -3.07 13.41 5.68
CA VAL A 243 -2.04 14.45 5.50
C VAL A 243 -0.65 13.85 5.54
N ALA A 244 -0.36 12.95 6.47
CA ALA A 244 0.91 12.25 6.53
C ALA A 244 1.16 11.37 5.29
N ALA A 245 0.12 10.73 4.74
CA ALA A 245 0.21 9.99 3.49
C ALA A 245 0.60 10.89 2.31
N ALA A 246 0.00 12.08 2.23
CA ALA A 246 0.24 13.01 1.14
C ALA A 246 1.55 13.79 1.30
N ALA A 247 1.77 14.41 2.45
CA ALA A 247 2.92 15.30 2.66
C ALA A 247 4.22 14.54 3.01
N GLY A 248 4.10 13.41 3.73
CA GLY A 248 5.23 12.58 4.13
C GLY A 248 5.53 11.41 3.21
N GLY A 249 4.59 11.03 2.34
CA GLY A 249 4.69 9.93 1.41
C GLY A 249 4.54 10.38 -0.04
N TRP A 250 3.31 10.28 -0.55
CA TRP A 250 3.02 10.53 -1.96
C TRP A 250 1.88 11.54 -2.13
N PRO A 251 2.13 12.74 -2.69
CA PRO A 251 1.17 13.85 -2.66
C PRO A 251 -0.20 13.52 -3.25
N TYR A 252 -0.26 12.67 -4.24
CA TYR A 252 -1.52 12.26 -4.88
C TYR A 252 -2.41 11.41 -3.98
N ALA A 253 -1.92 10.90 -2.85
CA ALA A 253 -2.71 10.17 -1.88
C ALA A 253 -3.85 11.01 -1.28
N ILE A 254 -3.77 12.34 -1.35
CA ILE A 254 -4.81 13.27 -0.89
C ILE A 254 -6.15 13.03 -1.60
N ILE A 255 -6.14 12.49 -2.83
CA ILE A 255 -7.35 12.15 -3.59
C ILE A 255 -8.24 11.17 -2.81
N ALA A 256 -7.63 10.23 -2.08
CA ALA A 256 -8.35 9.26 -1.27
C ALA A 256 -9.06 9.89 -0.04
N ALA A 257 -8.64 11.09 0.38
CA ALA A 257 -9.24 11.81 1.50
C ALA A 257 -10.52 12.57 1.13
N VAL A 258 -10.73 12.87 -0.17
CA VAL A 258 -11.86 13.69 -0.65
C VAL A 258 -13.22 13.14 -0.19
N PRO A 259 -13.53 11.82 -0.31
CA PRO A 259 -14.81 11.30 0.15
C PRO A 259 -15.02 11.48 1.65
N PHE A 260 -13.97 11.34 2.46
CA PHE A 260 -14.05 11.58 3.91
C PHE A 260 -14.40 13.04 4.22
N ALA A 261 -13.74 13.99 3.55
CA ALA A 261 -14.04 15.41 3.72
C ALA A 261 -15.48 15.75 3.31
N LEU A 262 -15.95 15.18 2.19
CA LEU A 262 -17.34 15.34 1.74
C LEU A 262 -18.33 14.69 2.72
N GLU A 263 -18.03 13.54 3.30
CA GLU A 263 -18.85 12.91 4.32
C GLU A 263 -19.02 13.82 5.55
N GLU A 264 -17.93 14.43 6.04
CA GLU A 264 -17.94 15.32 7.20
C GLU A 264 -18.84 16.56 7.01
N ILE A 265 -18.90 17.11 5.81
CA ILE A 265 -19.71 18.31 5.52
C ILE A 265 -21.12 18.00 5.04
N SER A 266 -21.41 16.75 4.65
CA SER A 266 -22.68 16.37 4.04
C SER A 266 -23.59 15.58 4.99
N ILE A 267 -23.02 14.77 5.87
CA ILE A 267 -23.79 13.88 6.75
C ILE A 267 -23.91 14.47 8.15
N ARG A 268 -25.16 14.71 8.58
CA ARG A 268 -25.47 15.18 9.93
C ARG A 268 -25.31 14.04 10.94
N GLY A 269 -24.78 14.33 12.13
CA GLY A 269 -24.71 13.36 13.23
C GLY A 269 -26.05 13.15 13.93
N ASP A 270 -26.21 12.00 14.60
CA ASP A 270 -27.48 11.60 15.23
C ASP A 270 -27.85 12.43 16.49
N ASN A 271 -26.89 13.11 17.10
CA ASN A 271 -27.06 13.83 18.38
C ASN A 271 -27.21 15.36 18.23
N ASP A 272 -27.41 15.86 17.04
CA ASP A 272 -27.48 17.29 16.80
C ASP A 272 -28.89 17.83 17.07
N ASN A 273 -29.15 18.26 18.30
CA ASN A 273 -30.39 18.88 18.75
C ASN A 273 -30.49 20.38 18.42
N ASP A 274 -29.40 20.98 17.92
CA ASP A 274 -29.39 22.39 17.52
C ASP A 274 -30.14 22.56 16.21
N GLY A 275 -31.27 23.25 16.24
CA GLY A 275 -32.11 23.52 15.07
C GLY A 275 -31.43 24.32 13.93
N CYS A 276 -30.17 24.67 14.05
CA CYS A 276 -29.42 25.50 13.14
C CYS A 276 -28.57 24.65 12.19
N CYS A 277 -29.02 24.47 10.94
CA CYS A 277 -28.45 23.54 9.94
C CYS A 277 -26.98 23.79 9.55
N TRP A 278 -26.32 24.89 9.91
CA TRP A 278 -24.96 25.21 9.43
C TRP A 278 -23.90 25.24 10.54
N ARG A 279 -24.26 25.39 11.82
CA ARG A 279 -23.30 25.46 12.95
C ARG A 279 -22.47 24.17 13.08
N TRP A 280 -23.07 23.02 12.97
CA TRP A 280 -22.34 21.74 13.03
C TRP A 280 -21.34 21.57 11.87
N ARG A 281 -21.74 22.04 10.65
CA ARG A 281 -20.85 22.01 9.47
C ARG A 281 -19.61 22.86 9.70
N ILE A 282 -19.77 24.11 10.15
CA ILE A 282 -18.66 25.00 10.42
C ILE A 282 -17.72 24.42 11.49
N ARG A 283 -18.28 23.86 12.56
CA ARG A 283 -17.49 23.21 13.61
C ARG A 283 -16.66 22.07 13.04
N ARG A 284 -17.24 21.19 12.24
CA ARG A 284 -16.52 20.05 11.63
C ARG A 284 -15.50 20.52 10.59
N ILE A 285 -15.84 21.45 9.74
CA ILE A 285 -14.89 22.11 8.81
C ILE A 285 -13.73 22.69 9.61
N GLY A 286 -14.02 23.40 10.70
CA GLY A 286 -13.01 23.95 11.60
C GLY A 286 -12.07 22.87 12.16
N TRP A 287 -12.61 21.76 12.66
CA TRP A 287 -11.79 20.66 13.16
C TRP A 287 -10.94 19.99 12.07
N VAL A 288 -11.51 19.74 10.90
CA VAL A 288 -10.77 19.19 9.74
C VAL A 288 -9.67 20.16 9.33
N ALA A 289 -9.97 21.45 9.23
CA ALA A 289 -9.00 22.48 8.85
C ALA A 289 -7.87 22.61 9.89
N VAL A 290 -8.21 22.78 11.16
CA VAL A 290 -7.20 22.91 12.24
C VAL A 290 -6.30 21.68 12.31
N THR A 291 -6.89 20.48 12.30
CA THR A 291 -6.12 19.23 12.29
C THR A 291 -5.27 19.12 11.02
N GLY A 292 -5.85 19.47 9.88
CA GLY A 292 -5.16 19.44 8.59
C GLY A 292 -3.95 20.35 8.55
N PHE A 293 -4.11 21.61 8.94
CA PHE A 293 -3.00 22.58 8.98
C PHE A 293 -1.94 22.22 10.02
N ALA A 294 -2.35 21.78 11.21
CA ALA A 294 -1.42 21.33 12.23
C ALA A 294 -0.60 20.11 11.77
N SER A 295 -1.26 19.11 11.18
CA SER A 295 -0.60 17.92 10.64
C SER A 295 0.30 18.25 9.45
N LEU A 296 -0.16 19.13 8.54
CA LEU A 296 0.64 19.58 7.41
C LEU A 296 1.88 20.34 7.87
N GLY A 297 1.72 21.29 8.82
CA GLY A 297 2.84 22.03 9.41
C GLY A 297 3.86 21.09 10.07
N ALA A 298 3.40 20.10 10.82
CA ALA A 298 4.29 19.12 11.45
C ALA A 298 5.01 18.24 10.44
N VAL A 299 4.29 17.61 9.50
CA VAL A 299 4.86 16.62 8.57
C VAL A 299 5.67 17.31 7.46
N ALA A 300 5.06 18.27 6.77
CA ALA A 300 5.73 18.99 5.68
C ALA A 300 6.84 19.89 6.22
N GLY A 301 6.67 20.49 7.40
CA GLY A 301 7.71 21.30 8.05
C GLY A 301 8.93 20.45 8.42
N ALA A 302 8.74 19.28 9.02
CA ALA A 302 9.83 18.36 9.33
C ALA A 302 10.53 17.85 8.05
N ALA A 303 9.76 17.45 7.03
CA ALA A 303 10.32 17.03 5.75
C ALA A 303 11.09 18.17 5.07
N CYS A 304 10.51 19.39 5.02
CA CYS A 304 11.15 20.58 4.47
C CYS A 304 12.47 20.90 5.17
N ALA A 305 12.53 20.82 6.50
CA ALA A 305 13.77 21.08 7.24
C ALA A 305 14.88 20.07 6.87
N VAL A 306 14.55 18.77 6.80
CA VAL A 306 15.49 17.72 6.42
C VAL A 306 15.92 17.86 4.97
N ASP A 307 14.97 18.07 4.06
CA ASP A 307 15.22 18.17 2.61
C ASP A 307 16.05 19.41 2.31
N SER A 308 15.71 20.58 2.88
CA SER A 308 16.48 21.82 2.71
C SER A 308 17.92 21.68 3.21
N TRP A 309 18.11 20.95 4.32
CA TRP A 309 19.44 20.65 4.82
C TRP A 309 20.27 19.82 3.81
N HIS A 310 19.69 18.73 3.29
CA HIS A 310 20.42 17.82 2.38
C HIS A 310 20.68 18.44 1.01
N TYR A 311 19.69 19.14 0.45
CA TYR A 311 19.82 19.81 -0.85
C TYR A 311 20.64 21.10 -0.78
N ALA A 312 21.03 21.56 0.41
CA ALA A 312 21.73 22.83 0.64
C ALA A 312 20.98 24.03 0.04
N GLN A 313 19.64 24.01 0.08
CA GLN A 313 18.76 25.04 -0.45
C GLN A 313 17.74 25.47 0.61
N ALA A 314 17.22 26.69 0.50
CA ALA A 314 16.17 27.18 1.36
C ALA A 314 14.80 26.62 0.93
N ALA A 315 14.00 26.16 1.90
CA ALA A 315 12.59 25.82 1.74
C ALA A 315 12.28 24.76 0.64
N VAL A 316 13.03 23.64 0.63
CA VAL A 316 12.75 22.53 -0.28
C VAL A 316 11.52 21.75 0.20
N VAL A 317 10.47 21.72 -0.60
CA VAL A 317 9.25 20.93 -0.38
C VAL A 317 9.15 19.90 -1.52
N ALA A 318 9.79 18.75 -1.36
CA ALA A 318 9.88 17.72 -2.40
C ALA A 318 8.51 17.25 -2.92
N ALA A 319 7.50 17.14 -2.04
CA ALA A 319 6.14 16.81 -2.42
C ALA A 319 5.52 17.84 -3.38
N TRP A 320 5.78 19.14 -3.17
CA TRP A 320 5.35 20.20 -4.07
C TRP A 320 6.10 20.18 -5.39
N ASN A 321 7.43 20.02 -5.33
CA ASN A 321 8.25 19.93 -6.54
C ASN A 321 7.78 18.79 -7.44
N GLN A 322 7.41 17.63 -6.85
CA GLN A 322 6.86 16.49 -7.59
C GLN A 322 5.53 16.83 -8.27
N VAL A 323 4.63 17.54 -7.60
CA VAL A 323 3.35 17.99 -8.20
C VAL A 323 3.61 19.02 -9.29
N ALA A 324 4.47 19.99 -9.05
CA ALA A 324 4.83 21.03 -10.01
C ALA A 324 5.44 20.41 -11.29
N TYR A 325 6.36 19.47 -11.15
CA TYR A 325 7.00 18.81 -12.30
C TYR A 325 6.01 17.95 -13.10
N ASN A 326 5.27 17.06 -12.42
CA ASN A 326 4.46 16.06 -13.11
C ASN A 326 3.09 16.58 -13.60
N VAL A 327 2.47 17.55 -12.87
CA VAL A 327 1.12 18.01 -13.17
C VAL A 327 1.17 19.38 -13.89
N VAL A 328 1.88 20.36 -13.33
CA VAL A 328 1.94 21.71 -13.90
C VAL A 328 2.87 21.76 -15.10
N GLY A 329 4.05 21.13 -15.00
CA GLY A 329 5.05 21.09 -16.07
C GLY A 329 4.79 20.06 -17.16
N GLY A 330 3.82 19.15 -16.99
CA GLY A 330 3.52 18.10 -17.96
C GLY A 330 4.64 17.05 -18.16
N GLY A 331 5.64 17.01 -17.29
CA GLY A 331 6.85 16.22 -17.45
C GLY A 331 6.61 14.70 -17.45
N SER A 332 5.53 14.22 -16.82
CA SER A 332 5.22 12.81 -16.73
C SER A 332 5.02 12.11 -18.08
N GLN A 333 4.56 12.79 -19.11
CA GLN A 333 4.33 12.21 -20.44
C GLN A 333 5.62 11.81 -21.15
N LEU A 334 6.76 12.38 -20.77
CA LEU A 334 8.08 12.07 -21.32
C LEU A 334 8.52 10.62 -21.02
N TYR A 335 7.96 10.00 -19.98
CA TYR A 335 8.31 8.65 -19.51
C TYR A 335 7.35 7.56 -20.01
N GLY A 336 6.61 7.84 -21.07
CA GLY A 336 5.68 6.92 -21.68
C GLY A 336 4.22 7.16 -21.32
N THR A 337 3.34 6.74 -22.21
CA THR A 337 1.89 6.90 -22.04
C THR A 337 1.19 5.54 -22.20
N GLU A 338 0.14 5.33 -21.44
CA GLU A 338 -0.64 4.11 -21.44
C GLU A 338 -2.13 4.39 -21.64
N PRO A 339 -2.88 3.48 -22.30
CA PRO A 339 -4.30 3.67 -22.57
C PRO A 339 -5.14 3.67 -21.27
N TRP A 340 -6.35 4.27 -21.32
CA TRP A 340 -7.24 4.40 -20.16
C TRP A 340 -7.56 3.08 -19.45
N HIS A 341 -7.60 1.97 -20.18
CA HIS A 341 -7.91 0.63 -19.66
C HIS A 341 -6.71 -0.10 -19.03
N PHE A 342 -5.54 0.52 -18.97
CA PHE A 342 -4.33 -0.06 -18.40
C PHE A 342 -4.56 -0.65 -16.99
N TYR A 343 -5.18 0.14 -16.10
CA TYR A 343 -5.43 -0.32 -14.73
C TYR A 343 -6.47 -1.42 -14.62
N ILE A 344 -7.39 -1.55 -15.57
CA ILE A 344 -8.33 -2.67 -15.61
C ILE A 344 -7.56 -3.96 -15.88
N LYS A 345 -6.69 -3.96 -16.91
CA LYS A 345 -5.86 -5.11 -17.25
C LYS A 345 -4.93 -5.50 -16.10
N ASN A 346 -4.25 -4.52 -15.53
CA ASN A 346 -3.34 -4.72 -14.40
C ASN A 346 -4.07 -5.23 -13.15
N GLY A 347 -5.20 -4.64 -12.80
CA GLY A 347 -6.01 -5.06 -11.68
C GLY A 347 -6.56 -6.48 -11.85
N LEU A 348 -6.99 -6.86 -13.06
CA LEU A 348 -7.40 -8.23 -13.34
C LEU A 348 -6.23 -9.22 -13.25
N ALA A 349 -5.02 -8.84 -13.64
CA ALA A 349 -3.84 -9.70 -13.52
C ALA A 349 -3.40 -9.91 -12.06
N ASN A 350 -3.46 -8.87 -11.21
CA ASN A 350 -2.93 -8.88 -9.85
C ASN A 350 -3.99 -9.05 -8.75
N ALA A 351 -5.28 -8.82 -9.04
CA ALA A 351 -6.39 -8.96 -8.10
C ALA A 351 -7.54 -9.83 -8.64
N ASN A 352 -7.48 -10.28 -9.89
CA ASN A 352 -8.44 -11.22 -10.49
C ASN A 352 -9.91 -10.77 -10.33
N ALA A 353 -10.78 -11.66 -9.80
CA ALA A 353 -12.19 -11.36 -9.55
C ALA A 353 -12.41 -10.19 -8.57
N VAL A 354 -11.46 -9.91 -7.68
CA VAL A 354 -11.57 -8.79 -6.72
C VAL A 354 -11.66 -7.45 -7.47
N MET A 355 -10.88 -7.25 -8.54
CA MET A 355 -10.95 -6.03 -9.36
C MET A 355 -12.32 -5.86 -10.04
N ALA A 356 -12.84 -6.92 -10.65
CA ALA A 356 -14.14 -6.89 -11.30
C ALA A 356 -15.28 -6.60 -10.31
N LEU A 357 -15.24 -7.25 -9.15
CA LEU A 357 -16.19 -7.02 -8.07
C LEU A 357 -16.09 -5.62 -7.48
N ALA A 358 -14.87 -5.08 -7.35
CA ALA A 358 -14.66 -3.72 -6.88
C ALA A 358 -15.30 -2.70 -7.83
N LEU A 359 -15.11 -2.85 -9.13
CA LEU A 359 -15.77 -2.00 -10.13
C LEU A 359 -17.29 -2.15 -10.12
N ALA A 360 -17.80 -3.36 -9.86
CA ALA A 360 -19.22 -3.62 -9.74
C ALA A 360 -19.86 -3.01 -8.47
N SER A 361 -19.07 -2.61 -7.46
CA SER A 361 -19.59 -2.15 -6.18
C SER A 361 -20.47 -0.90 -6.29
N LEU A 362 -20.14 0.05 -7.16
CA LEU A 362 -20.90 1.28 -7.35
C LEU A 362 -22.27 1.03 -8.02
N PRO A 363 -22.37 0.32 -9.18
CA PRO A 363 -23.68 0.01 -9.76
C PRO A 363 -24.53 -0.90 -8.87
N VAL A 364 -23.94 -1.85 -8.15
CA VAL A 364 -24.68 -2.68 -7.20
C VAL A 364 -25.19 -1.86 -6.00
N TRP A 365 -24.38 -0.91 -5.50
CA TRP A 365 -24.82 0.05 -4.48
C TRP A 365 -25.98 0.90 -4.98
N ALA A 366 -25.92 1.44 -6.19
CA ALA A 366 -26.99 2.24 -6.77
C ALA A 366 -28.29 1.43 -6.90
N ALA A 367 -28.21 0.20 -7.43
CA ALA A 367 -29.36 -0.71 -7.53
C ALA A 367 -29.95 -1.04 -6.16
N TYR A 368 -29.10 -1.26 -5.13
CA TYR A 368 -29.54 -1.49 -3.76
C TYR A 368 -30.26 -0.27 -3.17
N CYS A 369 -29.76 0.94 -3.40
CA CYS A 369 -30.40 2.18 -2.94
C CYS A 369 -31.75 2.41 -3.64
N CYS A 370 -31.85 2.19 -4.95
CA CYS A 370 -33.11 2.23 -5.69
C CYS A 370 -34.12 1.23 -5.13
N ALA A 371 -33.70 0.00 -4.86
CA ALA A 371 -34.56 -1.02 -4.27
C ALA A 371 -35.03 -0.64 -2.84
N ALA A 372 -34.14 0.00 -2.07
CA ALA A 372 -34.45 0.47 -0.72
C ALA A 372 -35.46 1.64 -0.71
N THR A 373 -35.37 2.55 -1.71
CA THR A 373 -36.35 3.66 -1.86
C THR A 373 -37.71 3.18 -2.28
N MET A 374 -37.81 2.15 -3.10
CA MET A 374 -39.10 1.54 -3.49
C MET A 374 -39.86 0.84 -2.31
N ARG A 375 -39.19 0.62 -1.18
CA ARG A 375 -39.79 0.15 0.09
C ARG A 375 -40.44 1.27 0.89
N ARG A 376 -40.40 2.51 0.47
CA ARG A 376 -40.93 3.68 1.19
C ARG A 376 -42.48 3.74 1.14
N SER A 377 -43.11 2.93 1.96
CA SER A 377 -44.53 3.13 2.36
C SER A 377 -44.65 3.74 3.77
N SER A 378 -43.57 4.12 4.43
CA SER A 378 -43.63 4.71 5.77
C SER A 378 -42.70 5.92 5.88
N THR A 379 -43.29 7.08 6.02
CA THR A 379 -42.67 8.33 6.48
C THR A 379 -42.39 8.19 7.97
N GLY A 380 -41.15 7.88 8.36
CA GLY A 380 -40.76 7.75 9.76
C GLY A 380 -39.26 7.81 9.98
N PRO A 381 -38.76 7.96 11.24
CA PRO A 381 -37.35 8.06 11.58
C PRO A 381 -36.48 6.91 11.00
N LEU A 382 -37.06 5.71 10.87
CA LEU A 382 -36.39 4.54 10.26
C LEU A 382 -36.09 4.69 8.77
N ALA A 383 -36.85 5.50 8.02
CA ALA A 383 -36.60 5.77 6.61
C ALA A 383 -35.39 6.72 6.44
N GLN A 384 -35.23 7.67 7.35
CA GLN A 384 -34.10 8.61 7.37
C GLN A 384 -32.79 7.90 7.75
N LEU A 385 -32.81 7.04 8.78
CA LEU A 385 -31.66 6.21 9.15
C LEU A 385 -31.16 5.33 7.99
N ARG A 386 -32.04 4.71 7.23
CA ARG A 386 -31.67 3.90 6.05
C ARG A 386 -31.03 4.72 4.93
N SER A 387 -31.53 5.92 4.69
CA SER A 387 -30.95 6.84 3.70
C SER A 387 -29.52 7.23 4.11
N THR A 388 -29.32 7.61 5.36
CA THR A 388 -28.00 7.98 5.90
C THR A 388 -26.99 6.83 5.75
N HIS A 389 -27.39 5.58 6.05
CA HIS A 389 -26.50 4.42 5.88
C HIS A 389 -26.11 4.16 4.41
N CYS A 390 -27.00 4.37 3.45
CA CYS A 390 -26.67 4.28 2.02
C CYS A 390 -25.61 5.31 1.63
N TRP A 391 -25.77 6.57 2.07
CA TRP A 391 -24.81 7.63 1.79
C TRP A 391 -23.45 7.39 2.49
N LEU A 392 -23.46 6.96 3.75
CA LEU A 392 -22.22 6.60 4.47
C LEU A 392 -21.46 5.52 3.71
N LEU A 393 -22.14 4.49 3.22
CA LEU A 393 -21.49 3.43 2.47
C LEU A 393 -20.91 3.94 1.14
N LEU A 394 -21.60 4.87 0.45
CA LEU A 394 -21.09 5.51 -0.75
C LEU A 394 -19.75 6.20 -0.48
N PHE A 395 -19.67 7.07 0.51
CA PHE A 395 -18.44 7.78 0.85
C PHE A 395 -17.27 6.82 1.18
N ARG A 396 -17.56 5.62 1.67
CA ARG A 396 -16.53 4.62 1.99
C ARG A 396 -16.06 3.80 0.80
N ILE A 397 -16.89 3.63 -0.24
CA ILE A 397 -16.47 2.97 -1.49
C ILE A 397 -15.82 3.93 -2.48
N LEU A 398 -16.09 5.24 -2.41
CA LEU A 398 -15.62 6.25 -3.35
C LEU A 398 -14.09 6.44 -3.41
N PRO A 399 -13.26 6.27 -2.33
CA PRO A 399 -11.82 6.42 -2.43
C PRO A 399 -11.20 5.60 -3.56
N PHE A 400 -11.63 4.35 -3.73
CA PHE A 400 -11.19 3.51 -4.85
C PHE A 400 -11.54 4.13 -6.21
N PHE A 401 -12.79 4.57 -6.40
CA PHE A 401 -13.23 5.10 -7.69
C PHE A 401 -12.60 6.42 -8.05
N LEU A 402 -12.38 7.31 -7.08
CA LEU A 402 -11.74 8.60 -7.35
C LEU A 402 -10.29 8.42 -7.77
N VAL A 403 -9.53 7.62 -7.02
CA VAL A 403 -8.12 7.35 -7.37
C VAL A 403 -8.03 6.60 -8.71
N PHE A 404 -8.84 5.57 -8.89
CA PHE A 404 -8.91 4.82 -10.15
C PHE A 404 -9.27 5.73 -11.33
N GLY A 405 -10.27 6.60 -11.18
CA GLY A 405 -10.72 7.53 -12.24
C GLY A 405 -9.65 8.55 -12.60
N VAL A 406 -9.07 9.22 -11.60
CA VAL A 406 -8.03 10.23 -11.81
C VAL A 406 -6.83 9.64 -12.54
N PHE A 407 -6.28 8.50 -12.05
CA PHE A 407 -5.11 7.91 -12.70
C PHE A 407 -5.43 7.25 -14.04
N SER A 408 -6.67 6.76 -14.26
CA SER A 408 -7.08 6.27 -15.59
C SER A 408 -7.16 7.39 -16.63
N ALA A 409 -7.46 8.63 -16.20
CA ALA A 409 -7.50 9.80 -17.06
C ALA A 409 -6.11 10.37 -17.39
N GLN A 410 -5.10 10.15 -16.52
CA GLN A 410 -3.74 10.62 -16.77
C GLN A 410 -3.09 9.87 -17.92
N PRO A 411 -2.30 10.51 -18.79
CA PRO A 411 -1.58 9.84 -19.88
C PRO A 411 -0.54 8.83 -19.38
N HIS A 412 0.33 9.26 -18.46
CA HIS A 412 1.35 8.39 -17.84
C HIS A 412 0.74 7.54 -16.73
N LYS A 413 0.96 6.22 -16.81
CA LYS A 413 0.38 5.26 -15.87
C LYS A 413 1.40 4.23 -15.45
N GLU A 414 1.48 3.99 -14.14
CA GLU A 414 2.26 2.90 -13.57
C GLU A 414 1.42 2.09 -12.59
N GLU A 415 1.71 0.80 -12.45
CA GLU A 415 0.96 -0.08 -11.56
C GLU A 415 0.91 0.46 -10.12
N ARG A 416 2.05 0.98 -9.63
CA ARG A 416 2.20 1.50 -8.25
C ARG A 416 1.29 2.67 -7.92
N PHE A 417 0.72 3.39 -8.90
CA PHE A 417 -0.16 4.54 -8.62
C PHE A 417 -1.49 4.12 -8.00
N LEU A 418 -2.00 2.91 -8.29
CA LEU A 418 -3.20 2.38 -7.64
C LEU A 418 -2.94 1.70 -6.29
N THR A 419 -1.70 1.49 -5.92
CA THR A 419 -1.32 0.80 -4.66
C THR A 419 -2.02 1.41 -3.45
N ILE A 420 -2.16 2.74 -3.39
CA ILE A 420 -2.79 3.47 -2.27
C ILE A 420 -4.22 3.02 -1.97
N VAL A 421 -4.93 2.45 -2.95
CA VAL A 421 -6.32 2.00 -2.78
C VAL A 421 -6.52 0.49 -2.92
N TYR A 422 -5.47 -0.31 -2.89
CA TYR A 422 -5.61 -1.78 -2.91
C TYR A 422 -6.47 -2.32 -1.75
N PRO A 423 -6.34 -1.87 -0.49
CA PRO A 423 -7.24 -2.28 0.57
C PRO A 423 -8.70 -1.86 0.33
N HIS A 424 -8.93 -0.69 -0.28
CA HIS A 424 -10.27 -0.22 -0.64
C HIS A 424 -10.86 -1.06 -1.79
N MET A 425 -10.06 -1.48 -2.75
CA MET A 425 -10.48 -2.41 -3.81
C MET A 425 -11.00 -3.72 -3.20
N CYS A 426 -10.31 -4.29 -2.21
CA CYS A 426 -10.74 -5.48 -1.49
C CYS A 426 -12.05 -5.24 -0.71
N PHE A 427 -12.19 -4.09 -0.07
CA PHE A 427 -13.41 -3.67 0.61
C PHE A 427 -14.58 -3.50 -0.36
N ASN A 428 -14.38 -2.82 -1.48
CA ASN A 428 -15.39 -2.61 -2.51
C ASN A 428 -15.90 -3.94 -3.09
N ALA A 429 -15.01 -4.89 -3.35
CA ALA A 429 -15.38 -6.24 -3.79
C ALA A 429 -16.28 -6.95 -2.76
N ALA A 430 -15.95 -6.85 -1.48
CA ALA A 430 -16.75 -7.41 -0.39
C ALA A 430 -18.13 -6.72 -0.30
N VAL A 431 -18.20 -5.41 -0.45
CA VAL A 431 -19.44 -4.64 -0.49
C VAL A 431 -20.32 -5.09 -1.66
N ALA A 432 -19.76 -5.23 -2.86
CA ALA A 432 -20.50 -5.70 -4.04
C ALA A 432 -21.16 -7.06 -3.79
N LEU A 433 -20.42 -8.03 -3.27
CA LEU A 433 -20.96 -9.36 -2.94
C LEU A 433 -22.07 -9.32 -1.87
N ALA A 434 -21.84 -8.55 -0.80
CA ALA A 434 -22.82 -8.44 0.29
C ALA A 434 -24.11 -7.74 -0.17
N LEU A 435 -24.00 -6.66 -0.95
CA LEU A 435 -25.18 -5.93 -1.46
C LEU A 435 -25.91 -6.72 -2.54
N ALA A 436 -25.19 -7.39 -3.46
CA ALA A 436 -25.80 -8.25 -4.47
C ALA A 436 -26.66 -9.36 -3.83
N GLN A 437 -26.18 -9.98 -2.75
CA GLN A 437 -26.96 -10.97 -2.02
C GLN A 437 -28.19 -10.36 -1.37
N ARG A 438 -28.08 -9.16 -0.76
CA ARG A 438 -29.24 -8.47 -0.16
C ARG A 438 -30.27 -8.06 -1.22
N LEU A 439 -29.80 -7.60 -2.38
CA LEU A 439 -30.64 -7.25 -3.51
C LEU A 439 -31.40 -8.46 -4.05
N CYS A 440 -30.72 -9.60 -4.23
CA CYS A 440 -31.37 -10.85 -4.63
C CYS A 440 -32.41 -11.32 -3.59
N ALA A 441 -32.12 -11.25 -2.30
CA ALA A 441 -33.08 -11.57 -1.26
C ALA A 441 -34.33 -10.66 -1.33
N TRP A 442 -34.12 -9.38 -1.64
CA TRP A 442 -35.22 -8.41 -1.80
C TRP A 442 -36.07 -8.69 -3.04
N THR A 443 -35.48 -9.02 -4.20
CA THR A 443 -36.24 -9.38 -5.41
C THR A 443 -37.10 -10.63 -5.19
N MET A 444 -36.59 -11.63 -4.46
CA MET A 444 -37.33 -12.81 -4.09
C MET A 444 -38.51 -12.51 -3.17
N VAL A 445 -38.38 -11.54 -2.24
CA VAL A 445 -39.52 -11.08 -1.42
C VAL A 445 -40.62 -10.49 -2.31
N ARG A 446 -40.22 -9.66 -3.28
CA ARG A 446 -41.21 -9.06 -4.21
C ARG A 446 -41.88 -10.07 -5.13
N ALA A 447 -41.17 -11.11 -5.52
CA ALA A 447 -41.69 -12.22 -6.31
C ALA A 447 -42.60 -13.19 -5.47
N GLY A 448 -42.87 -12.88 -4.22
CA GLY A 448 -43.74 -13.74 -3.35
C GLY A 448 -43.07 -15.05 -2.93
N ILE A 449 -41.75 -15.20 -3.09
CA ILE A 449 -41.05 -16.44 -2.75
C ILE A 449 -41.05 -16.63 -1.23
N GLY A 450 -41.45 -17.81 -0.77
CA GLY A 450 -41.55 -18.15 0.64
C GLY A 450 -40.22 -18.08 1.41
N ALA A 451 -40.28 -17.79 2.70
CA ALA A 451 -39.12 -17.60 3.57
C ALA A 451 -38.11 -18.77 3.51
N PRO A 452 -38.50 -20.08 3.53
CA PRO A 452 -37.51 -21.18 3.49
C PRO A 452 -36.70 -21.21 2.21
N THR A 453 -37.29 -20.87 1.07
CA THR A 453 -36.56 -20.81 -0.22
C THR A 453 -35.62 -19.61 -0.26
N ARG A 454 -36.05 -18.45 0.22
CA ARG A 454 -35.23 -17.24 0.32
C ARG A 454 -33.97 -17.47 1.14
N THR A 455 -34.09 -18.07 2.34
CA THR A 455 -32.94 -18.36 3.20
C THR A 455 -31.96 -19.34 2.53
N ARG A 456 -32.48 -20.40 1.87
CA ARG A 456 -31.60 -21.33 1.13
C ARG A 456 -30.87 -20.66 -0.02
N VAL A 457 -31.52 -19.83 -0.82
CA VAL A 457 -30.90 -19.11 -1.94
C VAL A 457 -29.89 -18.08 -1.42
N ALA A 458 -30.25 -17.32 -0.38
CA ALA A 458 -29.32 -16.36 0.24
C ALA A 458 -28.06 -17.05 0.79
N ALA A 459 -28.22 -18.21 1.43
CA ALA A 459 -27.07 -19.02 1.90
C ALA A 459 -26.23 -19.58 0.75
N ARG A 460 -26.86 -20.01 -0.36
CA ARG A 460 -26.13 -20.46 -1.57
C ARG A 460 -25.34 -19.32 -2.21
N LEU A 461 -25.95 -18.16 -2.40
CA LEU A 461 -25.26 -16.96 -2.92
C LEU A 461 -24.11 -16.53 -2.01
N GLY A 462 -24.30 -16.66 -0.69
CA GLY A 462 -23.23 -16.40 0.26
C GLY A 462 -22.04 -17.32 0.10
N ARG A 463 -22.29 -18.61 -0.01
CA ARG A 463 -21.24 -19.61 -0.26
C ARG A 463 -20.58 -19.41 -1.62
N LEU A 464 -21.35 -19.07 -2.65
CA LEU A 464 -20.81 -18.73 -3.97
C LEU A 464 -19.86 -17.52 -3.90
N GLY A 465 -20.26 -16.44 -3.21
CA GLY A 465 -19.39 -15.25 -3.02
C GLY A 465 -18.09 -15.59 -2.31
N VAL A 466 -18.13 -16.39 -1.24
CA VAL A 466 -16.92 -16.90 -0.58
C VAL A 466 -16.11 -17.77 -1.53
N GLY A 467 -16.76 -18.65 -2.30
CA GLY A 467 -16.10 -19.51 -3.29
C GLY A 467 -15.37 -18.71 -4.37
N VAL A 468 -15.99 -17.64 -4.89
CA VAL A 468 -15.36 -16.73 -5.88
C VAL A 468 -14.11 -16.06 -5.29
N LEU A 469 -14.18 -15.55 -4.06
CA LEU A 469 -13.00 -14.94 -3.41
C LEU A 469 -11.93 -15.98 -3.06
N ALA A 470 -12.32 -17.17 -2.63
CA ALA A 470 -11.37 -18.26 -2.37
C ALA A 470 -10.66 -18.72 -3.65
N LEU A 471 -11.37 -18.82 -4.76
CA LEU A 471 -10.78 -19.12 -6.06
C LEU A 471 -9.86 -17.98 -6.51
N SER A 472 -10.29 -16.73 -6.36
CA SER A 472 -9.46 -15.55 -6.65
C SER A 472 -8.19 -15.56 -5.78
N ALA A 473 -8.28 -15.90 -4.50
CA ALA A 473 -7.14 -16.04 -3.60
C ALA A 473 -6.20 -17.17 -4.05
N ALA A 474 -6.72 -18.32 -4.48
CA ALA A 474 -5.91 -19.41 -5.01
C ALA A 474 -5.14 -18.98 -6.26
N VAL A 475 -5.80 -18.30 -7.21
CA VAL A 475 -5.14 -17.71 -8.40
C VAL A 475 -4.11 -16.65 -7.97
N GLY A 476 -4.42 -15.84 -6.94
CA GLY A 476 -3.48 -14.89 -6.35
C GLY A 476 -2.22 -15.56 -5.80
N VAL A 477 -2.36 -16.67 -5.07
CA VAL A 477 -1.21 -17.47 -4.59
C VAL A 477 -0.38 -18.02 -5.75
N LEU A 478 -1.02 -18.52 -6.80
CA LEU A 478 -0.31 -18.96 -8.01
C LEU A 478 0.42 -17.79 -8.71
N ARG A 479 -0.16 -16.59 -8.70
CA ARG A 479 0.50 -15.37 -9.18
C ARG A 479 1.71 -15.01 -8.32
N MET A 480 1.60 -15.05 -6.99
CA MET A 480 2.72 -14.82 -6.07
C MET A 480 3.86 -15.82 -6.32
N ALA A 481 3.53 -17.10 -6.49
CA ALA A 481 4.49 -18.14 -6.81
C ALA A 481 5.19 -17.89 -8.17
N ALA A 482 4.44 -17.42 -9.17
CA ALA A 482 5.00 -17.02 -10.46
C ALA A 482 5.99 -15.86 -10.32
N LEU A 483 5.63 -14.81 -9.58
CA LEU A 483 6.49 -13.64 -9.35
C LEU A 483 7.80 -14.06 -8.69
N ALA A 484 7.73 -14.85 -7.62
CA ALA A 484 8.91 -15.32 -6.90
C ALA A 484 9.80 -16.26 -7.73
N SER A 485 9.18 -17.18 -8.49
CA SER A 485 9.92 -18.23 -9.22
C SER A 485 10.46 -17.75 -10.56
N TYR A 486 9.72 -16.92 -11.27
CA TYR A 486 10.03 -16.51 -12.63
C TYR A 486 10.90 -15.25 -12.70
N TYR A 487 10.73 -14.33 -11.72
CA TYR A 487 11.36 -13.02 -11.74
C TYR A 487 12.27 -12.74 -10.54
N GLY A 488 12.42 -13.67 -9.60
CA GLY A 488 13.26 -13.53 -8.41
C GLY A 488 14.77 -13.78 -8.63
N ALA A 489 15.20 -13.94 -9.89
CA ALA A 489 16.61 -14.22 -10.20
C ALA A 489 17.61 -13.12 -9.78
N PRO A 490 17.31 -11.80 -9.93
CA PRO A 490 18.28 -10.75 -9.63
C PRO A 490 18.85 -10.84 -8.21
N VAL A 491 17.99 -10.86 -7.19
CA VAL A 491 18.43 -10.97 -5.78
C VAL A 491 19.27 -12.22 -5.54
N ARG A 492 18.86 -13.36 -6.13
CA ARG A 492 19.58 -14.62 -5.98
C ARG A 492 20.93 -14.65 -6.70
N ALA A 493 21.02 -13.99 -7.86
CA ALA A 493 22.29 -13.87 -8.59
C ALA A 493 23.29 -13.01 -7.80
N PHE A 494 22.85 -11.86 -7.29
CA PHE A 494 23.70 -11.00 -6.47
C PHE A 494 24.11 -11.66 -5.14
N ALA A 495 23.28 -12.54 -4.58
CA ALA A 495 23.67 -13.34 -3.40
C ALA A 495 24.88 -14.25 -3.67
N LEU A 496 25.10 -14.70 -4.92
CA LEU A 496 26.27 -15.49 -5.29
C LEU A 496 27.60 -14.70 -5.16
N LEU A 497 27.57 -13.37 -5.18
CA LEU A 497 28.74 -12.54 -4.92
C LEU A 497 29.22 -12.65 -3.46
N HIS A 498 28.32 -12.93 -2.51
CA HIS A 498 28.65 -13.15 -1.10
C HIS A 498 29.11 -14.57 -0.82
N ASP A 499 28.66 -15.56 -1.60
CA ASP A 499 28.94 -16.99 -1.40
C ASP A 499 30.19 -17.46 -2.17
N ALA A 500 30.97 -16.57 -2.75
CA ALA A 500 32.06 -16.92 -3.67
C ALA A 500 33.16 -17.80 -3.01
N ASP A 501 33.21 -17.86 -1.69
CA ASP A 501 34.10 -18.73 -0.91
C ASP A 501 33.37 -19.97 -0.33
N ALA A 502 32.04 -20.04 -0.44
CA ALA A 502 31.27 -21.19 0.00
C ALA A 502 31.02 -22.13 -1.19
N LYS A 503 31.63 -23.33 -1.14
CA LYS A 503 31.41 -24.40 -2.14
C LYS A 503 29.91 -24.61 -2.39
N ALA A 504 29.51 -24.44 -3.67
CA ALA A 504 28.12 -24.54 -4.13
C ALA A 504 27.47 -25.88 -3.74
N GLY A 505 26.57 -25.86 -2.80
CA GLY A 505 25.66 -26.95 -2.49
C GLY A 505 24.35 -26.81 -3.26
N ASN A 506 24.08 -27.73 -4.17
CA ASN A 506 22.82 -27.84 -4.90
C ASN A 506 21.65 -28.03 -3.95
N GLY A 507 20.80 -27.03 -3.78
CA GLY A 507 19.56 -27.12 -3.02
C GLY A 507 18.39 -26.52 -3.79
N PHE A 508 17.42 -27.34 -4.15
CA PHE A 508 16.27 -27.05 -5.01
C PHE A 508 15.10 -26.34 -4.31
N LEU A 509 15.37 -25.50 -3.32
CA LEU A 509 14.32 -24.68 -2.70
C LEU A 509 14.56 -23.20 -2.97
N PRO A 510 13.56 -22.40 -3.41
CA PRO A 510 13.71 -20.97 -3.70
C PRO A 510 14.10 -20.12 -2.47
N LEU A 511 14.08 -20.70 -1.28
CA LEU A 511 14.48 -20.07 -0.02
C LEU A 511 15.95 -20.33 0.37
N GLY A 512 16.64 -21.29 -0.28
CA GLY A 512 17.96 -21.76 0.16
C GLY A 512 19.04 -20.67 0.20
N PRO A 513 19.34 -19.94 -0.88
CA PRO A 513 20.36 -18.90 -0.88
C PRO A 513 19.99 -17.70 -0.02
N THR A 514 18.73 -17.29 -0.05
CA THR A 514 18.20 -16.14 0.70
C THR A 514 18.26 -16.37 2.22
N VAL A 515 17.91 -17.57 2.67
CA VAL A 515 17.97 -17.92 4.09
C VAL A 515 19.42 -18.15 4.54
N LYS A 516 20.29 -18.72 3.70
CA LYS A 516 21.72 -18.82 4.02
C LYS A 516 22.36 -17.44 4.16
N ALA A 517 22.11 -16.49 3.27
CA ALA A 517 22.61 -15.12 3.38
C ALA A 517 22.13 -14.41 4.66
N LEU A 518 20.94 -14.76 5.15
CA LEU A 518 20.39 -14.26 6.43
C LEU A 518 21.04 -14.89 7.65
N TRP A 519 21.49 -16.16 7.58
CA TRP A 519 21.93 -16.93 8.75
C TRP A 519 23.43 -17.29 8.73
N SER A 520 24.11 -17.23 7.57
CA SER A 520 25.56 -17.48 7.51
C SER A 520 26.31 -16.29 8.11
N GLY A 521 26.57 -16.35 9.40
CA GLY A 521 27.49 -15.47 10.12
C GLY A 521 28.98 -15.74 9.79
N GLY A 522 29.27 -16.20 8.58
CA GLY A 522 30.62 -16.52 8.13
C GLY A 522 31.15 -15.45 7.16
N GLY A 523 31.77 -14.44 7.66
CA GLY A 523 32.46 -13.37 6.91
C GLY A 523 32.64 -12.17 7.81
N ALA A 524 33.86 -11.70 7.95
CA ALA A 524 34.32 -10.67 8.86
C ALA A 524 33.24 -9.64 9.26
N ALA A 525 33.08 -9.45 10.55
CA ALA A 525 32.18 -8.50 11.15
C ALA A 525 32.49 -7.09 10.58
N ASP A 526 31.60 -6.57 9.72
CA ASP A 526 31.55 -5.16 9.35
C ASP A 526 30.98 -4.40 10.54
N THR A 527 31.68 -4.43 11.65
CA THR A 527 31.42 -3.50 12.76
C THR A 527 31.89 -2.15 12.33
N GLY A 528 30.95 -1.21 12.22
CA GLY A 528 31.24 0.23 12.08
C GLY A 528 32.01 0.75 13.30
N GLY A 529 33.23 0.29 13.46
CA GLY A 529 34.26 0.88 14.30
C GLY A 529 34.97 1.97 13.50
N SER A 530 35.07 3.15 14.06
CA SER A 530 35.80 4.31 13.58
C SER A 530 37.33 4.06 13.51
N GLY A 531 37.71 3.09 12.71
CA GLY A 531 39.11 2.85 12.33
C GLY A 531 39.10 2.79 10.82
N SER A 532 39.86 3.71 10.17
CA SER A 532 40.09 3.69 8.73
C SER A 532 40.61 2.32 8.32
N PRO A 533 39.89 1.55 7.47
CA PRO A 533 40.41 0.30 6.97
C PRO A 533 41.64 0.61 6.09
N PRO A 534 42.63 -0.27 6.01
CA PRO A 534 43.70 -0.17 5.03
C PRO A 534 43.10 -0.13 3.63
N ALA A 535 43.70 0.60 2.72
CA ALA A 535 43.29 0.81 1.34
C ALA A 535 43.16 -0.55 0.60
N THR A 536 42.07 -1.25 0.81
CA THR A 536 41.70 -2.44 0.05
C THR A 536 41.07 -1.96 -1.25
N THR A 537 41.64 -2.35 -2.38
CA THR A 537 41.16 -2.07 -3.73
C THR A 537 39.67 -2.45 -3.81
N THR A 538 38.81 -1.47 -4.10
CA THR A 538 37.36 -1.68 -4.25
C THR A 538 37.10 -2.52 -5.51
N ALA A 539 36.55 -3.71 -5.36
CA ALA A 539 36.18 -4.57 -6.48
C ALA A 539 34.99 -4.01 -7.24
N VAL A 540 35.00 -4.13 -8.55
CA VAL A 540 34.00 -3.56 -9.45
C VAL A 540 33.10 -4.67 -10.01
N VAL A 541 31.82 -4.59 -9.73
CA VAL A 541 30.78 -5.43 -10.33
C VAL A 541 30.17 -4.68 -11.50
N CYS A 542 30.12 -5.27 -12.67
CA CYS A 542 29.57 -4.64 -13.86
C CYS A 542 28.24 -5.26 -14.30
N MET A 543 27.33 -4.43 -14.80
CA MET A 543 26.06 -4.84 -15.45
C MET A 543 25.89 -4.12 -16.78
N GLY A 544 25.26 -4.81 -17.75
CA GLY A 544 24.92 -4.22 -19.04
C GLY A 544 23.43 -3.87 -19.15
N LYS A 545 22.78 -4.40 -20.21
CA LYS A 545 21.37 -4.13 -20.58
C LYS A 545 20.34 -4.35 -19.47
N ASP A 546 20.61 -5.24 -18.51
CA ASP A 546 19.70 -5.56 -17.41
C ASP A 546 19.88 -4.66 -16.17
N TRP A 547 20.46 -3.47 -16.31
CA TRP A 547 20.69 -2.51 -15.24
C TRP A 547 19.44 -2.24 -14.38
N TYR A 548 18.25 -2.20 -15.00
CA TYR A 548 16.97 -2.00 -14.32
C TYR A 548 16.55 -3.17 -13.40
N ARG A 549 17.28 -4.30 -13.45
CA ARG A 549 17.12 -5.45 -12.57
C ARG A 549 18.07 -5.47 -11.39
N PHE A 550 18.92 -4.47 -11.25
CA PHE A 550 19.81 -4.34 -10.09
C PHE A 550 18.98 -4.35 -8.79
N PRO A 551 19.28 -5.27 -7.84
CA PRO A 551 18.45 -5.38 -6.63
C PRO A 551 18.77 -4.33 -5.57
N SER A 552 19.87 -3.62 -5.62
CA SER A 552 20.39 -2.56 -4.76
C SER A 552 21.79 -2.87 -4.21
N SER A 553 22.51 -1.82 -3.83
CA SER A 553 23.81 -1.88 -3.16
C SER A 553 23.79 -2.59 -1.80
N TYR A 554 22.62 -2.85 -1.23
CA TYR A 554 22.47 -3.74 -0.08
C TYR A 554 22.87 -5.20 -0.39
N TRP A 555 22.89 -5.57 -1.68
CA TRP A 555 23.26 -6.90 -2.16
C TRP A 555 24.71 -6.98 -2.68
N LEU A 556 25.44 -5.85 -2.67
CA LEU A 556 26.88 -5.84 -2.94
C LEU A 556 27.65 -6.07 -1.64
N PRO A 557 28.72 -6.89 -1.66
CA PRO A 557 29.67 -6.94 -0.55
C PRO A 557 30.25 -5.54 -0.25
N SER A 558 30.74 -5.32 0.97
CA SER A 558 31.11 -3.97 1.44
C SER A 558 32.22 -3.31 0.65
N ASN A 559 33.12 -4.12 0.09
CA ASN A 559 34.23 -3.69 -0.73
C ASN A 559 33.96 -3.71 -2.25
N HIS A 560 32.66 -3.74 -2.64
CA HIS A 560 32.25 -3.78 -4.05
C HIS A 560 31.43 -2.54 -4.42
N ARG A 561 31.62 -2.06 -5.66
CA ARG A 561 30.79 -1.03 -6.29
C ARG A 561 30.23 -1.53 -7.61
N LEU A 562 29.08 -0.97 -8.03
CA LEU A 562 28.47 -1.27 -9.32
C LEU A 562 28.92 -0.28 -10.38
N GLU A 563 29.24 -0.79 -11.58
CA GLU A 563 29.49 0.01 -12.79
C GLU A 563 28.61 -0.51 -13.94
N TYR A 564 28.33 0.37 -14.91
CA TYR A 564 27.52 0.01 -16.06
C TYR A 564 28.38 -0.13 -17.31
N ILE A 565 28.10 -1.18 -18.10
CA ILE A 565 28.68 -1.41 -19.42
C ILE A 565 27.73 -0.80 -20.44
N PRO A 566 28.20 0.12 -21.30
CA PRO A 566 27.36 0.73 -22.34
C PRO A 566 26.73 -0.32 -23.25
N THR A 567 25.45 -0.18 -23.55
CA THR A 567 24.74 -1.01 -24.53
C THR A 567 23.96 -0.11 -25.46
N ARG A 568 23.86 -0.46 -26.74
CA ARG A 568 23.27 0.40 -27.79
C ARG A 568 21.82 0.84 -27.52
N PHE A 569 21.12 0.23 -26.55
CA PHE A 569 19.68 0.45 -26.30
C PHE A 569 19.38 1.25 -25.03
N PHE A 570 20.32 1.38 -24.08
CA PHE A 570 19.98 1.89 -22.73
C PHE A 570 20.94 2.93 -22.15
N ASP A 571 21.91 3.38 -22.94
CA ASP A 571 23.01 4.22 -22.43
C ASP A 571 22.53 5.55 -21.81
N GLY A 572 21.44 6.13 -22.33
CA GLY A 572 20.88 7.39 -21.86
C GLY A 572 20.01 7.29 -20.61
N HIS A 573 19.68 6.08 -20.14
CA HIS A 573 18.79 5.87 -18.99
C HIS A 573 19.53 5.41 -17.72
N LEU A 574 20.87 5.27 -17.80
CA LEU A 574 21.65 4.75 -16.70
C LEU A 574 21.68 5.73 -15.54
N PRO A 575 21.48 5.27 -14.29
CA PRO A 575 21.68 6.07 -13.09
C PRO A 575 23.15 6.42 -12.89
N GLY A 576 23.42 7.59 -12.31
CA GLY A 576 24.77 7.98 -11.90
C GLY A 576 25.15 7.48 -10.51
N ASP A 577 26.29 7.93 -10.03
CA ASP A 577 26.73 7.69 -8.66
C ASP A 577 26.60 8.97 -7.83
N PHE A 578 26.16 8.83 -6.57
CA PHE A 578 26.43 9.85 -5.58
C PHE A 578 27.93 9.88 -5.30
N LEU A 579 28.51 11.05 -5.09
CA LEU A 579 29.87 11.13 -4.55
C LEU A 579 29.91 10.42 -3.20
N PRO A 580 30.82 9.43 -3.01
CA PRO A 580 30.94 8.73 -1.74
C PRO A 580 31.18 9.70 -0.59
N THR A 581 30.65 9.43 0.60
CA THR A 581 30.87 10.31 1.76
C THR A 581 32.30 10.31 2.23
N SER A 582 33.08 9.29 1.88
CA SER A 582 34.56 9.27 2.07
C SER A 582 35.29 10.36 1.27
N GLU A 583 34.74 10.76 0.12
CA GLU A 583 35.30 11.80 -0.75
C GLU A 583 34.65 13.16 -0.48
N SER A 584 33.33 13.20 -0.30
CA SER A 584 32.56 14.43 -0.13
C SER A 584 32.48 14.93 1.33
N GLY A 585 32.91 14.11 2.30
CA GLY A 585 32.84 14.39 3.74
C GLY A 585 31.46 14.25 4.38
N SER A 586 30.38 14.31 3.61
CA SER A 586 29.01 14.15 4.15
C SER A 586 27.98 13.85 3.09
N VAL A 587 26.84 13.24 3.50
CA VAL A 587 25.67 13.03 2.61
C VAL A 587 25.15 14.35 2.05
N ARG A 588 25.20 15.45 2.82
CA ARG A 588 24.81 16.78 2.36
C ARG A 588 25.69 17.25 1.19
N ALA A 589 26.98 17.13 1.33
CA ALA A 589 27.92 17.52 0.26
C ALA A 589 27.75 16.60 -0.97
N SER A 590 27.57 15.30 -0.76
CA SER A 590 27.25 14.35 -1.83
C SER A 590 25.96 14.74 -2.57
N THR A 591 24.88 15.10 -1.84
CA THR A 591 23.61 15.51 -2.44
C THR A 591 23.73 16.85 -3.16
N SER A 592 24.43 17.83 -2.60
CA SER A 592 24.60 19.14 -3.24
C SER A 592 25.42 19.06 -4.54
N ALA A 593 26.27 18.05 -4.66
CA ALA A 593 27.02 17.74 -5.87
C ALA A 593 26.28 16.80 -6.84
N ALA A 594 25.06 16.38 -6.48
CA ALA A 594 24.27 15.49 -7.31
C ALA A 594 23.94 16.15 -8.66
N ARG A 595 24.12 15.37 -9.73
CA ARG A 595 24.07 15.87 -11.10
C ARG A 595 22.71 15.64 -11.72
N ALA A 596 22.33 16.50 -12.65
CA ALA A 596 21.10 16.41 -13.41
C ALA A 596 21.31 16.25 -14.92
N ASP A 597 22.57 16.13 -15.35
CA ASP A 597 22.96 16.09 -16.75
C ASP A 597 22.84 14.70 -17.39
N PHE A 598 22.21 13.72 -16.69
CA PHE A 598 21.94 12.40 -17.19
C PHE A 598 20.46 12.07 -17.02
N ASN A 599 19.86 11.50 -18.05
CA ASN A 599 18.45 11.08 -18.12
C ASN A 599 17.41 12.13 -17.67
N ALA A 600 17.81 13.39 -17.43
CA ALA A 600 16.86 14.45 -17.12
C ALA A 600 15.90 14.66 -18.30
N GLN A 601 14.59 14.68 -18.01
CA GLN A 601 13.57 14.82 -19.05
C GLN A 601 13.65 13.78 -20.18
N ASN A 602 14.09 12.56 -19.85
CA ASN A 602 14.29 11.45 -20.78
C ASN A 602 15.25 11.76 -21.94
N ARG A 603 16.25 12.60 -21.68
CA ARG A 603 17.33 12.91 -22.63
C ARG A 603 18.42 11.87 -22.57
N TRP A 604 18.91 11.46 -23.71
CA TRP A 604 20.00 10.49 -23.84
C TRP A 604 21.36 11.18 -23.62
N GLU A 605 22.01 10.93 -22.48
CA GLU A 605 23.37 11.38 -22.23
C GLU A 605 24.22 10.24 -21.64
N PRO A 606 25.15 9.65 -22.41
CA PRO A 606 25.89 8.43 -22.03
C PRO A 606 27.10 8.72 -21.12
N ARG A 607 26.93 9.45 -20.00
CA ARG A 607 28.08 9.91 -19.21
C ARG A 607 28.45 9.08 -17.97
N HIS A 608 27.70 7.99 -17.67
CA HIS A 608 27.87 7.23 -16.43
C HIS A 608 28.04 5.73 -16.62
N ALA A 609 28.58 5.35 -17.76
CA ALA A 609 28.96 4.00 -18.06
C ALA A 609 30.50 3.93 -18.28
N LEU A 610 31.04 2.74 -18.42
CA LEU A 610 32.41 2.57 -18.88
C LEU A 610 32.59 3.33 -20.20
N SER A 611 33.84 3.75 -20.49
CA SER A 611 34.16 4.52 -21.71
C SER A 611 33.71 3.82 -23.01
N ASP A 612 33.71 2.50 -23.02
CA ASP A 612 33.23 1.65 -24.10
C ASP A 612 32.89 0.24 -23.59
N ASN A 613 32.31 -0.58 -24.45
CA ASN A 613 31.96 -1.99 -24.19
C ASN A 613 32.99 -2.98 -24.74
N SER A 614 34.23 -2.53 -25.00
CA SER A 614 35.26 -3.44 -25.48
C SER A 614 35.64 -4.47 -24.43
N THR A 615 35.99 -5.67 -24.90
CA THR A 615 36.54 -6.75 -24.05
C THR A 615 37.76 -6.27 -23.23
N ARG A 616 38.57 -5.35 -23.78
CA ARG A 616 39.74 -4.78 -23.11
C ARG A 616 39.33 -3.86 -21.94
N THR A 617 38.36 -2.99 -22.14
CA THR A 617 37.84 -2.09 -21.09
C THR A 617 37.12 -2.87 -19.99
N ILE A 618 36.28 -3.81 -20.35
CA ILE A 618 35.60 -4.70 -19.37
C ILE A 618 36.63 -5.46 -18.56
N ALA A 619 37.65 -6.09 -19.23
CA ALA A 619 38.68 -6.84 -18.54
C ALA A 619 39.58 -5.98 -17.65
N ARG A 620 39.73 -4.67 -17.94
CA ARG A 620 40.54 -3.75 -17.11
C ARG A 620 39.79 -3.26 -15.89
N VAL A 621 38.52 -2.96 -16.02
CA VAL A 621 37.72 -2.26 -14.99
C VAL A 621 36.91 -3.23 -14.12
N CYS A 622 36.33 -4.27 -14.71
CA CYS A 622 35.41 -5.15 -14.01
C CYS A 622 36.14 -6.33 -13.33
N ASP A 623 35.81 -6.62 -12.10
CA ASP A 623 36.25 -7.81 -11.36
C ASP A 623 35.18 -8.92 -11.36
N ALA A 624 33.92 -8.51 -11.48
CA ALA A 624 32.79 -9.41 -11.69
C ALA A 624 31.78 -8.81 -12.69
N VAL A 625 31.08 -9.67 -13.42
CA VAL A 625 29.98 -9.28 -14.32
C VAL A 625 28.72 -10.05 -13.97
N VAL A 626 27.60 -9.36 -13.88
CA VAL A 626 26.27 -9.93 -13.72
C VAL A 626 25.45 -9.62 -14.95
N ASP A 627 25.02 -10.66 -15.68
CA ASP A 627 24.33 -10.50 -16.96
C ASP A 627 23.20 -11.52 -17.15
N ALA A 628 22.17 -11.15 -17.89
CA ALA A 628 21.08 -12.06 -18.25
C ALA A 628 21.28 -12.63 -19.66
N GLU A 629 21.34 -13.94 -19.70
CA GLU A 629 21.52 -14.74 -20.92
C GLU A 629 20.20 -15.37 -21.37
N TYR A 630 19.88 -15.20 -22.63
CA TYR A 630 18.69 -15.79 -23.26
C TYR A 630 19.09 -16.59 -24.50
N PRO A 631 19.40 -17.89 -24.35
CA PRO A 631 19.96 -18.71 -25.44
C PRO A 631 19.13 -18.75 -26.74
N GLY A 632 17.86 -18.40 -26.64
CA GLY A 632 16.96 -18.36 -27.81
C GLY A 632 16.92 -17.05 -28.61
N ARG A 633 17.65 -16.02 -28.19
CA ARG A 633 17.60 -14.68 -28.82
C ARG A 633 18.71 -14.43 -29.84
N GLY A 634 19.71 -15.33 -29.93
CA GLY A 634 20.84 -15.18 -30.85
C GLY A 634 21.62 -13.89 -30.65
N SER A 635 22.10 -13.27 -31.70
CA SER A 635 22.86 -12.00 -31.67
C SER A 635 22.05 -10.80 -31.15
N ASP A 636 20.73 -10.90 -31.11
CA ASP A 636 19.85 -9.86 -30.55
C ASP A 636 19.85 -9.86 -29.02
N SER A 637 20.56 -10.82 -28.40
CA SER A 637 20.62 -10.90 -26.93
C SER A 637 21.38 -9.73 -26.31
N HIS A 638 22.34 -9.13 -27.03
CA HIS A 638 23.27 -8.10 -26.54
C HIS A 638 23.85 -8.43 -25.15
N ALA A 639 24.05 -9.73 -24.91
CA ALA A 639 24.58 -10.20 -23.64
C ALA A 639 26.02 -9.76 -23.49
N VAL A 640 26.37 -9.23 -22.32
CA VAL A 640 27.76 -8.87 -22.00
C VAL A 640 28.61 -10.13 -21.91
N SER A 641 28.02 -11.26 -21.50
CA SER A 641 28.68 -12.57 -21.46
C SER A 641 29.31 -12.96 -22.78
N ASP A 642 28.73 -12.55 -23.94
CA ASP A 642 29.30 -12.81 -25.28
C ASP A 642 30.62 -12.04 -25.52
N LEU A 643 30.90 -11.01 -24.75
CA LEU A 643 32.13 -10.19 -24.81
C LEU A 643 33.22 -10.67 -23.83
N LEU A 644 32.91 -11.68 -22.98
CA LEU A 644 33.84 -12.17 -21.96
C LEU A 644 34.75 -13.26 -22.57
N ASP A 645 36.07 -13.08 -22.43
CA ASP A 645 37.07 -14.08 -22.82
C ASP A 645 37.00 -15.28 -21.84
N PRO A 646 36.63 -16.48 -22.28
CA PRO A 646 36.50 -17.66 -21.39
C PRO A 646 37.81 -18.03 -20.69
N ALA A 647 38.98 -17.62 -21.21
CA ALA A 647 40.28 -17.86 -20.59
C ALA A 647 40.53 -16.97 -19.37
N ARG A 648 39.79 -15.85 -19.24
CA ARG A 648 39.98 -14.86 -18.19
C ARG A 648 38.78 -14.76 -17.23
N TRP A 649 37.64 -15.29 -17.61
CA TRP A 649 36.40 -15.15 -16.87
C TRP A 649 35.79 -16.52 -16.52
N ARG A 650 35.67 -16.78 -15.25
CA ARG A 650 35.01 -17.99 -14.75
C ARG A 650 33.56 -17.69 -14.36
N ARG A 651 32.66 -18.54 -14.85
CA ARG A 651 31.26 -18.50 -14.44
C ARG A 651 31.10 -19.06 -13.02
N VAL A 652 30.71 -18.21 -12.06
CA VAL A 652 30.48 -18.55 -10.66
C VAL A 652 29.20 -19.35 -10.49
N GLY A 653 28.12 -18.89 -11.13
CA GLY A 653 26.83 -19.55 -11.10
C GLY A 653 25.79 -18.80 -11.90
N CYS A 654 24.67 -19.46 -12.17
CA CYS A 654 23.53 -18.89 -12.88
C CYS A 654 22.21 -19.20 -12.16
N VAL A 655 21.29 -18.27 -12.19
CA VAL A 655 19.94 -18.41 -11.61
C VAL A 655 18.92 -18.36 -12.76
N PRO A 656 18.07 -19.39 -12.93
CA PRO A 656 17.05 -19.39 -13.97
C PRO A 656 16.12 -18.19 -13.88
N MET A 657 15.80 -17.58 -15.02
CA MET A 657 14.89 -16.46 -15.18
C MET A 657 14.01 -16.67 -16.40
N LEU A 658 12.71 -16.35 -16.27
CA LEU A 658 11.78 -16.51 -17.38
C LEU A 658 12.00 -15.41 -18.42
N ASP A 659 12.07 -15.81 -19.71
CA ASP A 659 11.99 -14.87 -20.83
C ASP A 659 10.53 -14.45 -21.03
N GLN A 660 10.18 -13.29 -20.51
CA GLN A 660 8.80 -12.79 -20.55
C GLN A 660 8.34 -12.38 -21.96
N GLU A 661 9.25 -11.98 -22.84
CA GLU A 661 8.90 -11.54 -24.21
C GLU A 661 8.50 -12.72 -25.09
N ARG A 662 9.18 -13.84 -24.93
CA ARG A 662 8.97 -15.05 -25.72
C ARG A 662 8.05 -16.10 -25.06
N THR A 663 7.63 -15.85 -23.81
CA THR A 663 6.70 -16.75 -23.10
C THR A 663 5.27 -16.24 -23.24
N PRO A 664 4.31 -17.07 -23.71
CA PRO A 664 2.89 -16.71 -23.79
C PRO A 664 2.33 -16.27 -22.44
N LEU A 665 1.28 -15.42 -22.44
CA LEU A 665 0.70 -14.81 -21.26
C LEU A 665 0.35 -15.82 -20.15
N LEU A 666 -0.29 -16.95 -20.52
CA LEU A 666 -0.67 -18.00 -19.58
C LEU A 666 0.56 -18.61 -18.89
N GLY A 667 1.69 -18.73 -19.61
CA GLY A 667 2.93 -19.30 -19.06
C GLY A 667 3.71 -18.34 -18.14
N ARG A 668 3.37 -17.05 -18.07
CA ARG A 668 4.13 -16.02 -17.34
C ARG A 668 3.36 -15.30 -16.22
N VAL A 669 2.02 -15.31 -16.28
CA VAL A 669 1.20 -14.56 -15.30
C VAL A 669 0.96 -15.36 -14.04
N VAL A 670 0.69 -16.65 -14.15
CA VAL A 670 0.43 -17.54 -13.01
C VAL A 670 1.37 -18.73 -13.02
N TYR A 671 1.68 -19.24 -11.85
CA TYR A 671 2.49 -20.46 -11.74
C TYR A 671 1.63 -21.67 -12.13
N ILE A 672 2.03 -22.34 -13.19
CA ILE A 672 1.41 -23.58 -13.64
C ILE A 672 2.53 -24.63 -13.74
N PRO A 673 2.34 -25.83 -13.15
CA PRO A 673 3.32 -26.91 -13.28
C PRO A 673 3.64 -27.24 -14.73
N ARG A 674 4.93 -27.50 -15.03
CA ARG A 674 5.42 -27.72 -16.41
C ARG A 674 4.67 -28.84 -17.15
N LEU A 675 4.23 -29.88 -16.43
CA LEU A 675 3.43 -30.96 -17.01
C LEU A 675 2.09 -30.46 -17.55
N VAL A 676 1.40 -29.61 -16.78
CA VAL A 676 0.12 -29.02 -17.18
C VAL A 676 0.31 -28.06 -18.36
N LEU A 677 1.35 -27.22 -18.34
CA LEU A 677 1.67 -26.33 -19.46
C LEU A 677 1.93 -27.10 -20.74
N ARG A 678 2.66 -28.22 -20.67
CA ARG A 678 2.90 -29.11 -21.82
C ARG A 678 1.58 -29.67 -22.37
N ALA A 679 0.69 -30.14 -21.49
CA ALA A 679 -0.62 -30.63 -21.89
C ALA A 679 -1.50 -29.56 -22.56
N LEU A 680 -1.33 -28.28 -22.18
CA LEU A 680 -2.00 -27.11 -22.76
C LEU A 680 -1.29 -26.58 -24.03
N GLY A 681 -0.19 -27.19 -24.48
CA GLY A 681 0.60 -26.69 -25.60
C GLY A 681 1.37 -25.38 -25.34
N VAL A 682 1.46 -24.95 -24.09
CA VAL A 682 2.15 -23.70 -23.69
C VAL A 682 3.61 -24.00 -23.37
N ARG A 683 4.53 -23.37 -24.13
CA ARG A 683 5.97 -23.45 -23.87
C ARG A 683 6.48 -22.21 -23.18
N GLN A 684 7.13 -22.40 -22.02
CA GLN A 684 7.90 -21.36 -21.34
C GLN A 684 9.30 -21.29 -21.93
N GLN A 685 9.77 -20.08 -22.20
CA GLN A 685 11.16 -19.83 -22.61
C GLN A 685 11.94 -19.34 -21.38
N TRP A 686 13.12 -19.89 -21.20
CA TRP A 686 13.96 -19.62 -20.03
C TRP A 686 15.31 -19.11 -20.46
N GLY A 687 15.78 -18.09 -19.74
CA GLY A 687 17.15 -17.64 -19.69
C GLY A 687 17.72 -17.86 -18.29
N SER A 688 18.82 -17.25 -18.03
CA SER A 688 19.48 -17.28 -16.72
C SER A 688 20.19 -15.95 -16.45
N MET A 689 20.15 -15.49 -15.21
CA MET A 689 21.02 -14.42 -14.76
C MET A 689 22.29 -15.05 -14.17
N CYS A 690 23.43 -14.78 -14.81
CA CYS A 690 24.71 -15.42 -14.52
C CYS A 690 25.67 -14.42 -13.88
N VAL A 691 26.54 -14.94 -13.03
CA VAL A 691 27.63 -14.19 -12.41
C VAL A 691 28.95 -14.75 -12.91
N TYR A 692 29.78 -13.87 -13.42
CA TYR A 692 31.14 -14.14 -13.86
C TYR A 692 32.14 -13.43 -12.99
N ARG A 693 33.26 -14.08 -12.67
CA ARG A 693 34.39 -13.50 -11.94
C ARG A 693 35.65 -13.57 -12.80
N LYS A 694 36.40 -12.51 -12.78
CA LYS A 694 37.71 -12.46 -13.42
C LYS A 694 38.67 -13.38 -12.66
N GLU A 695 39.35 -14.25 -13.37
CA GLU A 695 40.44 -15.05 -12.79
C GLU A 695 41.69 -14.18 -12.68
N GLN A 696 42.26 -14.14 -11.50
CA GLN A 696 43.61 -13.55 -11.36
C GLN A 696 44.58 -14.47 -12.11
N PRO A 697 45.51 -13.93 -12.92
CA PRO A 697 46.59 -14.73 -13.46
C PRO A 697 47.22 -15.45 -12.27
N ALA A 698 47.40 -16.77 -12.38
CA ALA A 698 48.25 -17.47 -11.43
C ALA A 698 49.58 -16.75 -11.40
N GLU A 699 49.88 -16.10 -10.27
CA GLU A 699 51.24 -15.58 -10.07
C GLU A 699 52.17 -16.74 -10.34
N ALA A 700 53.02 -16.59 -11.36
CA ALA A 700 54.09 -17.54 -11.62
C ALA A 700 54.95 -17.59 -10.39
N VAL A 701 54.78 -18.67 -9.58
CA VAL A 701 55.63 -18.99 -8.45
C VAL A 701 57.03 -19.33 -8.96
#